data_9698e70101268cc2511b3c4ba87074ab
#
_entry.id   9698e70101268cc2511b3c4ba87074ab
#
_cell.length_a   1.000
_cell.length_b   1.000
_cell.length_c   1.000
_cell.angle_alpha   90.00
_cell.angle_beta   90.00
_cell.angle_gamma   90.00
#
_symmetry.space_group_name_H-M   'P 1'
#
loop_
_entity.id
_entity.type
_entity.pdbx_description
1 polymer ?
#
loop_
_entity_poly.entity_id
_entity_poly.type
_entity_poly.pdbx_seq_one_letter_code
_entity_poly.pdbx_strand_id
1 'polypeptide(L)'
;MSIQLEFFLLGALEARVGDRPVVVGSPRQRTILAMLLLSADRVISVDSLIEAVWNGSPPATGRTQVAICIAALRKAFKAAGYPGEVIVTAASGYVLRSAEHRIDAVEFTAAVQAAHLAVERGQIAEATDLLGRALSLWSGPALTGVTGFPVESEAARLEEERLTAYEMRTALQLEQGQHGPLISELAAMVQEHPLREQVRAQLMLAQYRAGRRAEALETFRAGRDHLVREIGIEPGWALQELHNAILADDPSLALLPHLGIQFGEAVTPAQLPPDLPGFIGRRQELQILDGLLSAETGNAPAVGVVMGAAGVGKTVLTLHWAHRVAHRFPDGQLFADLNGYDEHAQPREPHAVLEVFLRTLGVPDERIPEELPERAALYRSLLDRRRVLVVLDNVRGLEQILPLLPGSGRCCVVATGRCEVGRLLGGHGTTQVRLGVLAEREAVELLDVAIGDSRPASEPESVAELGKLCGHLPLALRISATRLARKPHWTVKHLVSRLKDHRRRLDELDADNDLRTSFEPSYRLLRPNAALLYRRLGLLDSANFEPWVAAALLNTDLHHAEDLLEQLVDAQLLEVGSGRFTARYRLHELLWLHAREHAFREETRTQLRAASERVLSGWLALTAEAHRRDVGDAQPVLADVSPLWHWDRDYLNELLREPRAWLEQERASIVAAMNEAVRLQLGNLASCFTHTVGKLFPGQDAMCLL
;
A
#
# COMPACT_ATOMS: atom_id res chain seq x y z
N MET A 1 49.20 -15.69 27.68
CA MET A 1 48.94 -15.26 26.27
C MET A 1 48.53 -16.50 25.52
N SER A 2 47.28 -16.57 25.01
CA SER A 2 46.84 -17.65 24.13
C SER A 2 47.62 -17.53 22.80
N ILE A 3 48.26 -18.62 22.40
CA ILE A 3 48.98 -18.68 21.14
C ILE A 3 47.91 -18.68 20.05
N GLN A 4 47.78 -17.56 19.29
CA GLN A 4 46.77 -17.38 18.25
C GLN A 4 47.34 -17.80 16.89
N LEU A 5 46.54 -18.50 16.11
CA LEU A 5 46.84 -18.89 14.74
C LEU A 5 46.17 -17.91 13.78
N GLU A 6 46.91 -17.39 12.81
CA GLU A 6 46.43 -16.46 11.82
C GLU A 6 46.55 -17.07 10.40
N PHE A 7 45.50 -16.86 9.59
CA PHE A 7 45.41 -17.31 8.20
C PHE A 7 45.22 -16.13 7.27
N PHE A 8 46.00 -16.13 6.21
CA PHE A 8 45.99 -15.09 5.18
C PHE A 8 45.57 -15.71 3.85
N LEU A 9 44.44 -15.25 3.29
CA LEU A 9 43.84 -15.68 2.04
C LEU A 9 43.81 -14.54 1.03
N LEU A 10 43.82 -13.28 1.53
CA LEU A 10 43.71 -12.07 0.71
C LEU A 10 45.08 -11.67 0.14
N GLY A 11 45.71 -12.62 -0.51
CA GLY A 11 47.04 -12.60 -1.10
C GLY A 11 47.55 -14.02 -1.31
N ALA A 12 48.86 -14.25 -1.14
CA ALA A 12 49.38 -15.60 -1.10
C ALA A 12 48.85 -16.34 0.15
N LEU A 13 48.47 -17.62 -0.02
CA LEU A 13 48.01 -18.43 1.08
C LEU A 13 49.12 -18.63 2.11
N GLU A 14 48.96 -18.04 3.29
CA GLU A 14 49.89 -18.16 4.42
C GLU A 14 49.17 -18.53 5.73
N ALA A 15 49.89 -19.16 6.62
CA ALA A 15 49.46 -19.37 8.00
C ALA A 15 50.62 -19.07 8.96
N ARG A 16 50.32 -18.47 10.14
CA ARG A 16 51.30 -18.07 11.14
C ARG A 16 50.84 -18.43 12.56
N VAL A 17 51.74 -18.81 13.39
CA VAL A 17 51.56 -19.00 14.84
C VAL A 17 52.36 -17.92 15.57
N GLY A 18 51.70 -16.81 15.92
CA GLY A 18 52.38 -15.59 16.27
C GLY A 18 53.30 -15.14 15.13
N ASP A 19 54.57 -14.87 15.35
CA ASP A 19 55.52 -14.46 14.30
C ASP A 19 56.12 -15.63 13.50
N ARG A 20 55.77 -16.90 13.79
CA ARG A 20 56.35 -18.08 13.13
C ARG A 20 55.50 -18.53 11.96
N PRO A 21 56.01 -18.58 10.72
CA PRO A 21 55.31 -19.08 9.58
C PRO A 21 55.06 -20.60 9.67
N VAL A 22 53.88 -21.05 9.28
CA VAL A 22 53.55 -22.47 9.10
C VAL A 22 53.93 -22.88 7.70
N VAL A 23 54.90 -23.80 7.54
CA VAL A 23 55.32 -24.27 6.22
C VAL A 23 54.28 -25.26 5.66
N VAL A 24 53.49 -24.82 4.71
CA VAL A 24 52.57 -25.64 3.94
C VAL A 24 53.29 -26.13 2.67
N GLY A 25 53.70 -27.43 2.67
CA GLY A 25 54.73 -27.94 1.73
C GLY A 25 54.27 -28.15 0.30
N SER A 26 53.19 -28.86 0.04
CA SER A 26 52.83 -29.23 -1.34
C SER A 26 51.62 -28.44 -1.90
N PRO A 27 51.49 -28.28 -3.23
CA PRO A 27 50.31 -27.66 -3.84
C PRO A 27 48.98 -28.28 -3.36
N ARG A 28 48.91 -29.62 -3.22
CA ARG A 28 47.72 -30.34 -2.73
C ARG A 28 47.37 -29.97 -1.29
N GLN A 29 48.37 -29.80 -0.41
CA GLN A 29 48.16 -29.33 0.95
C GLN A 29 47.63 -27.92 1.00
N ARG A 30 48.12 -27.03 0.10
CA ARG A 30 47.60 -25.64 -0.05
C ARG A 30 46.16 -25.63 -0.50
N THR A 31 45.77 -26.40 -1.52
CA THR A 31 44.39 -26.51 -1.98
C THR A 31 43.47 -27.02 -0.89
N ILE A 32 43.84 -28.08 -0.16
CA ILE A 32 43.06 -28.64 0.95
C ILE A 32 42.91 -27.61 2.07
N LEU A 33 43.97 -26.91 2.44
CA LEU A 33 43.94 -25.89 3.47
C LEU A 33 43.05 -24.72 3.07
N ALA A 34 43.17 -24.24 1.82
CA ALA A 34 42.30 -23.17 1.28
C ALA A 34 40.82 -23.57 1.34
N MET A 35 40.47 -24.77 0.90
CA MET A 35 39.09 -25.27 0.96
C MET A 35 38.56 -25.28 2.39
N LEU A 36 39.35 -25.76 3.35
CA LEU A 36 38.95 -25.79 4.75
C LEU A 36 38.76 -24.41 5.35
N LEU A 37 39.60 -23.44 4.97
CA LEU A 37 39.53 -22.04 5.44
C LEU A 37 38.33 -21.30 4.84
N LEU A 38 38.08 -21.49 3.54
CA LEU A 38 36.93 -20.91 2.83
C LEU A 38 35.57 -21.44 3.35
N SER A 39 35.61 -22.64 3.96
CA SER A 39 34.42 -23.25 4.57
C SER A 39 34.63 -23.44 6.08
N ALA A 40 35.29 -22.50 6.74
CA ALA A 40 35.53 -22.56 8.18
C ALA A 40 34.26 -22.89 8.98
N ASP A 41 34.38 -23.71 9.99
CA ASP A 41 33.31 -24.23 10.85
C ASP A 41 32.26 -25.11 10.14
N ARG A 42 32.45 -25.44 8.86
CA ARG A 42 31.60 -26.37 8.11
C ARG A 42 32.37 -27.64 7.76
N VAL A 43 31.67 -28.79 7.77
CA VAL A 43 32.29 -30.06 7.40
C VAL A 43 32.38 -30.12 5.87
N ILE A 44 33.60 -30.29 5.35
CA ILE A 44 33.83 -30.54 3.92
C ILE A 44 34.00 -32.05 3.74
N SER A 45 33.28 -32.62 2.79
CA SER A 45 33.36 -34.04 2.49
C SER A 45 34.74 -34.40 1.88
N VAL A 46 35.16 -35.63 2.10
CA VAL A 46 36.42 -36.14 1.51
C VAL A 46 36.33 -36.08 -0.03
N ASP A 47 35.14 -36.33 -0.58
CA ASP A 47 34.92 -36.34 -2.03
C ASP A 47 35.03 -34.90 -2.60
N SER A 48 34.53 -33.87 -1.88
CA SER A 48 34.72 -32.47 -2.27
C SER A 48 36.21 -32.04 -2.24
N LEU A 49 36.98 -32.52 -1.26
CA LEU A 49 38.42 -32.27 -1.19
C LEU A 49 39.18 -32.97 -2.31
N ILE A 50 38.75 -34.16 -2.71
CA ILE A 50 39.31 -34.90 -3.86
C ILE A 50 39.01 -34.12 -5.14
N GLU A 51 37.76 -33.68 -5.35
CA GLU A 51 37.39 -32.90 -6.52
C GLU A 51 38.23 -31.63 -6.64
N ALA A 52 38.39 -30.88 -5.55
CA ALA A 52 39.18 -29.67 -5.53
C ALA A 52 40.65 -29.87 -5.87
N VAL A 53 41.25 -30.99 -5.45
CA VAL A 53 42.70 -31.28 -5.68
C VAL A 53 42.99 -31.89 -7.08
N TRP A 54 42.07 -32.70 -7.62
CA TRP A 54 42.32 -33.48 -8.86
C TRP A 54 41.41 -33.11 -10.04
N ASN A 55 40.49 -32.19 -9.84
CA ASN A 55 39.69 -31.57 -10.91
C ASN A 55 39.02 -32.63 -11.83
N GLY A 56 38.29 -33.59 -11.25
CA GLY A 56 37.57 -34.64 -11.98
C GLY A 56 38.38 -35.89 -12.37
N SER A 57 39.71 -35.93 -12.10
CA SER A 57 40.56 -37.10 -12.45
C SER A 57 41.34 -37.63 -11.23
N PRO A 58 40.64 -38.09 -10.16
CA PRO A 58 41.31 -38.55 -8.97
C PRO A 58 41.98 -39.94 -9.15
N PRO A 59 43.13 -40.16 -8.53
CA PRO A 59 43.74 -41.50 -8.47
C PRO A 59 42.91 -42.42 -7.56
N ALA A 60 43.02 -43.73 -7.75
CA ALA A 60 42.37 -44.73 -6.89
C ALA A 60 42.67 -44.57 -5.38
N THR A 61 43.83 -43.95 -5.09
CA THR A 61 44.32 -43.67 -3.70
C THR A 61 43.91 -42.28 -3.20
N GLY A 62 43.01 -41.55 -3.89
CA GLY A 62 42.67 -40.16 -3.59
C GLY A 62 42.26 -39.93 -2.11
N ARG A 63 41.41 -40.78 -1.55
CA ARG A 63 41.00 -40.71 -0.12
C ARG A 63 42.20 -40.83 0.85
N THR A 64 43.13 -41.77 0.56
CA THR A 64 44.31 -41.94 1.38
C THR A 64 45.26 -40.74 1.23
N GLN A 65 45.39 -40.16 0.06
CA GLN A 65 46.21 -38.97 -0.17
C GLN A 65 45.68 -37.74 0.52
N VAL A 66 44.35 -37.55 0.57
CA VAL A 66 43.73 -36.48 1.36
C VAL A 66 44.05 -36.66 2.85
N ALA A 67 43.88 -37.88 3.38
CA ALA A 67 44.21 -38.16 4.78
C ALA A 67 45.71 -37.89 5.11
N ILE A 68 46.65 -38.24 4.20
CA ILE A 68 48.07 -37.93 4.35
C ILE A 68 48.30 -36.41 4.32
N CYS A 69 47.64 -35.66 3.46
CA CYS A 69 47.73 -34.19 3.43
C CYS A 69 47.20 -33.56 4.71
N ILE A 70 46.06 -34.02 5.26
CA ILE A 70 45.51 -33.54 6.52
C ILE A 70 46.48 -33.85 7.69
N ALA A 71 47.05 -35.06 7.72
CA ALA A 71 48.04 -35.40 8.75
C ALA A 71 49.31 -34.53 8.66
N ALA A 72 49.74 -34.22 7.47
CA ALA A 72 50.88 -33.33 7.22
C ALA A 72 50.58 -31.87 7.65
N LEU A 73 49.39 -31.34 7.36
CA LEU A 73 48.96 -30.04 7.85
C LEU A 73 48.87 -29.96 9.37
N ARG A 74 48.29 -30.97 10.03
CA ARG A 74 48.26 -31.05 11.49
C ARG A 74 49.68 -31.06 12.07
N LYS A 75 50.60 -31.79 11.46
CA LYS A 75 52.01 -31.82 11.84
C LYS A 75 52.69 -30.46 11.68
N ALA A 76 52.42 -29.76 10.58
CA ALA A 76 52.96 -28.43 10.32
C ALA A 76 52.52 -27.40 11.35
N PHE A 77 51.25 -27.38 11.78
CA PHE A 77 50.75 -26.51 12.86
C PHE A 77 51.42 -26.81 14.20
N LYS A 78 51.58 -28.09 14.55
CA LYS A 78 52.29 -28.50 15.76
C LYS A 78 53.76 -28.10 15.72
N ALA A 79 54.46 -28.27 14.57
CA ALA A 79 55.85 -27.88 14.40
C ALA A 79 56.07 -26.36 14.50
N ALA A 80 55.06 -25.54 14.11
CA ALA A 80 55.08 -24.09 14.29
C ALA A 80 54.80 -23.66 15.74
N GLY A 81 54.44 -24.61 16.61
CA GLY A 81 54.23 -24.36 18.05
C GLY A 81 52.76 -24.19 18.45
N TYR A 82 51.80 -24.54 17.61
CA TYR A 82 50.37 -24.53 17.98
C TYR A 82 49.97 -25.87 18.64
N PRO A 83 49.56 -25.89 19.90
CA PRO A 83 49.31 -27.14 20.64
C PRO A 83 47.93 -27.74 20.37
N GLY A 84 46.99 -26.97 19.82
CA GLY A 84 45.61 -27.35 19.61
C GLY A 84 45.35 -28.17 18.32
N GLU A 85 44.14 -28.69 18.19
CA GLU A 85 43.69 -29.39 17.00
C GLU A 85 42.84 -28.43 16.13
N VAL A 86 43.43 -27.84 15.08
CA VAL A 86 42.82 -26.88 14.17
C VAL A 86 41.88 -27.57 13.20
N ILE A 87 42.29 -28.71 12.63
CA ILE A 87 41.52 -29.51 11.68
C ILE A 87 41.00 -30.75 12.40
N VAL A 88 39.69 -30.84 12.55
CA VAL A 88 39.00 -31.92 13.24
C VAL A 88 38.43 -32.89 12.20
N THR A 89 38.50 -34.19 12.50
CA THR A 89 37.86 -35.22 11.69
C THR A 89 36.38 -35.36 12.07
N ALA A 90 35.48 -35.22 11.09
CA ALA A 90 34.05 -35.42 11.25
C ALA A 90 33.62 -36.74 10.54
N ALA A 91 32.39 -37.21 10.77
CA ALA A 91 31.90 -38.48 10.25
C ALA A 91 31.96 -38.56 8.71
N SER A 92 31.78 -37.45 7.99
CA SER A 92 31.75 -37.36 6.51
C SER A 92 32.97 -36.68 5.90
N GLY A 93 33.90 -36.14 6.72
CA GLY A 93 35.00 -35.35 6.16
C GLY A 93 35.85 -34.64 7.24
N TYR A 94 36.22 -33.41 6.94
CA TYR A 94 37.06 -32.61 7.82
C TYR A 94 36.45 -31.21 8.03
N VAL A 95 36.72 -30.62 9.17
CA VAL A 95 36.32 -29.26 9.51
C VAL A 95 37.51 -28.51 10.14
N LEU A 96 37.72 -27.27 9.70
CA LEU A 96 38.63 -26.33 10.35
C LEU A 96 37.83 -25.47 11.31
N ARG A 97 38.19 -25.41 12.59
CA ARG A 97 37.55 -24.59 13.59
C ARG A 97 38.16 -23.19 13.60
N SER A 98 37.32 -22.16 13.43
CA SER A 98 37.76 -20.77 13.32
C SER A 98 37.67 -20.00 14.63
N ALA A 99 36.87 -20.43 15.60
CA ALA A 99 36.48 -19.67 16.79
C ALA A 99 37.64 -19.08 17.65
N GLU A 100 38.86 -19.65 17.53
CA GLU A 100 40.05 -19.16 18.24
C GLU A 100 41.14 -18.61 17.29
N HIS A 101 40.80 -18.44 15.99
CA HIS A 101 41.78 -18.15 14.95
C HIS A 101 41.35 -16.92 14.15
N ARG A 102 42.33 -16.23 13.62
CA ARG A 102 42.14 -15.08 12.76
C ARG A 102 42.18 -15.53 11.31
N ILE A 103 41.15 -15.17 10.54
CA ILE A 103 41.09 -15.41 9.08
C ILE A 103 40.79 -14.07 8.43
N ASP A 104 41.74 -13.54 7.65
CA ASP A 104 41.63 -12.22 7.01
C ASP A 104 40.41 -12.07 6.10
N ALA A 105 40.02 -13.11 5.33
CA ALA A 105 38.84 -13.09 4.48
C ALA A 105 37.54 -12.96 5.30
N VAL A 106 37.46 -13.57 6.48
CA VAL A 106 36.29 -13.43 7.38
C VAL A 106 36.24 -12.02 7.96
N GLU A 107 37.36 -11.47 8.39
CA GLU A 107 37.47 -10.10 8.88
C GLU A 107 37.11 -9.09 7.81
N PHE A 108 37.57 -9.30 6.58
CA PHE A 108 37.22 -8.47 5.43
C PHE A 108 35.70 -8.42 5.23
N THR A 109 35.07 -9.59 5.08
CA THR A 109 33.61 -9.67 4.85
C THR A 109 32.83 -9.04 6.03
N ALA A 110 33.25 -9.28 7.26
CA ALA A 110 32.60 -8.66 8.45
C ALA A 110 32.75 -7.13 8.46
N ALA A 111 33.93 -6.61 8.10
CA ALA A 111 34.17 -5.17 8.03
C ALA A 111 33.36 -4.50 6.90
N VAL A 112 33.23 -5.15 5.73
CA VAL A 112 32.38 -4.65 4.63
C VAL A 112 30.92 -4.64 5.05
N GLN A 113 30.42 -5.68 5.71
CA GLN A 113 29.04 -5.70 6.23
C GLN A 113 28.80 -4.61 7.29
N ALA A 114 29.76 -4.40 8.19
CA ALA A 114 29.68 -3.32 9.17
C ALA A 114 29.66 -1.94 8.52
N ALA A 115 30.43 -1.75 7.42
CA ALA A 115 30.40 -0.51 6.66
C ALA A 115 29.06 -0.27 5.98
N HIS A 116 28.43 -1.29 5.42
CA HIS A 116 27.05 -1.17 4.86
C HIS A 116 26.07 -0.70 5.94
N LEU A 117 26.11 -1.30 7.13
CA LEU A 117 25.25 -0.88 8.24
C LEU A 117 25.55 0.55 8.73
N ALA A 118 26.82 0.98 8.69
CA ALA A 118 27.21 2.33 9.04
C ALA A 118 26.67 3.35 8.00
N VAL A 119 26.71 3.02 6.71
CA VAL A 119 26.08 3.85 5.66
C VAL A 119 24.57 3.97 5.87
N GLU A 120 23.89 2.85 6.16
CA GLU A 120 22.44 2.86 6.46
C GLU A 120 22.09 3.76 7.65
N ARG A 121 23.01 3.95 8.58
CA ARG A 121 22.87 4.84 9.75
C ARG A 121 23.34 6.27 9.50
N GLY A 122 23.78 6.59 8.29
CA GLY A 122 24.32 7.91 7.96
C GLY A 122 25.72 8.19 8.51
N GLN A 123 26.42 7.19 9.03
CA GLN A 123 27.73 7.29 9.64
C GLN A 123 28.85 7.20 8.58
N ILE A 124 28.89 8.13 7.65
CA ILE A 124 29.73 8.09 6.44
C ILE A 124 31.23 8.00 6.75
N ALA A 125 31.71 8.74 7.75
CA ALA A 125 33.11 8.69 8.17
C ALA A 125 33.50 7.30 8.71
N GLU A 126 32.66 6.70 9.56
CA GLU A 126 32.88 5.37 10.12
C GLU A 126 32.86 4.30 9.04
N ALA A 127 31.93 4.39 8.07
CA ALA A 127 31.87 3.49 6.93
C ALA A 127 33.15 3.57 6.07
N THR A 128 33.65 4.78 5.79
CA THR A 128 34.88 4.99 5.05
C THR A 128 36.08 4.37 5.75
N ASP A 129 36.19 4.53 7.06
CA ASP A 129 37.27 3.96 7.88
C ASP A 129 37.19 2.42 7.95
N LEU A 130 35.99 1.87 8.06
CA LEU A 130 35.77 0.41 8.03
C LEU A 130 36.19 -0.21 6.70
N LEU A 131 35.80 0.40 5.58
CA LEU A 131 36.19 -0.03 4.24
C LEU A 131 37.70 0.14 4.02
N GLY A 132 38.30 1.23 4.50
CA GLY A 132 39.74 1.44 4.46
C GLY A 132 40.50 0.32 5.18
N ARG A 133 40.06 -0.05 6.37
CA ARG A 133 40.64 -1.17 7.16
C ARG A 133 40.43 -2.52 6.45
N ALA A 134 39.24 -2.76 5.91
CA ALA A 134 38.95 -3.97 5.16
C ALA A 134 39.88 -4.12 3.94
N LEU A 135 40.04 -3.09 3.15
CA LEU A 135 40.90 -3.09 1.96
C LEU A 135 42.39 -3.21 2.33
N SER A 136 42.82 -2.75 3.50
CA SER A 136 44.20 -2.89 3.98
C SER A 136 44.60 -4.32 4.35
N LEU A 137 43.64 -5.23 4.47
CA LEU A 137 43.91 -6.67 4.70
C LEU A 137 44.47 -7.36 3.42
N TRP A 138 44.30 -6.75 2.28
CA TRP A 138 44.75 -7.30 1.00
C TRP A 138 46.23 -7.03 0.74
N SER A 139 46.99 -8.12 0.50
CA SER A 139 48.41 -8.08 0.19
C SER A 139 48.72 -8.42 -1.30
N GLY A 140 47.68 -8.82 -2.06
CA GLY A 140 47.79 -9.23 -3.44
C GLY A 140 46.51 -9.93 -3.92
N PRO A 141 46.52 -10.57 -5.10
CA PRO A 141 45.37 -11.34 -5.57
C PRO A 141 45.07 -12.52 -4.64
N ALA A 142 43.77 -12.73 -4.33
CA ALA A 142 43.31 -13.74 -3.39
C ALA A 142 43.85 -15.14 -3.75
N LEU A 143 44.30 -15.88 -2.74
CA LEU A 143 44.73 -17.27 -2.84
C LEU A 143 45.82 -17.50 -3.92
N THR A 144 46.69 -16.52 -4.14
CA THR A 144 47.78 -16.60 -5.12
C THR A 144 48.61 -17.87 -4.90
N GLY A 145 48.79 -18.63 -5.99
CA GLY A 145 49.57 -19.88 -5.97
C GLY A 145 48.82 -21.11 -5.47
N VAL A 146 47.52 -21.03 -5.31
CA VAL A 146 46.62 -22.15 -5.04
C VAL A 146 45.79 -22.46 -6.28
N THR A 147 45.74 -23.72 -6.68
CA THR A 147 45.02 -24.20 -7.89
C THR A 147 43.86 -25.10 -7.49
N GLY A 148 42.84 -25.14 -8.34
CA GLY A 148 41.65 -25.99 -8.19
C GLY A 148 40.36 -25.20 -8.39
N PHE A 149 39.49 -25.69 -9.25
CA PHE A 149 38.29 -24.97 -9.69
C PHE A 149 37.46 -24.35 -8.56
N PRO A 150 37.13 -25.06 -7.41
CA PRO A 150 36.36 -24.44 -6.33
C PRO A 150 37.12 -23.29 -5.63
N VAL A 151 38.47 -23.41 -5.50
CA VAL A 151 39.30 -22.37 -4.89
C VAL A 151 39.44 -21.15 -5.77
N GLU A 152 39.63 -21.37 -7.07
CA GLU A 152 39.70 -20.30 -8.08
C GLU A 152 38.39 -19.52 -8.20
N SER A 153 37.27 -20.22 -8.14
CA SER A 153 35.95 -19.59 -8.16
C SER A 153 35.74 -18.71 -6.92
N GLU A 154 36.16 -19.18 -5.75
CA GLU A 154 36.02 -18.41 -4.52
C GLU A 154 37.03 -17.25 -4.44
N ALA A 155 38.23 -17.42 -4.98
CA ALA A 155 39.17 -16.33 -5.14
C ALA A 155 38.61 -15.22 -6.06
N ALA A 156 37.98 -15.58 -7.18
CA ALA A 156 37.32 -14.62 -8.08
C ALA A 156 36.14 -13.90 -7.35
N ARG A 157 35.36 -14.58 -6.53
CA ARG A 157 34.31 -13.98 -5.72
C ARG A 157 34.87 -12.95 -4.72
N LEU A 158 35.97 -13.29 -4.02
CA LEU A 158 36.63 -12.38 -3.10
C LEU A 158 37.18 -11.13 -3.81
N GLU A 159 37.78 -11.30 -4.99
CA GLU A 159 38.24 -10.16 -5.80
C GLU A 159 37.08 -9.24 -6.21
N GLU A 160 35.94 -9.79 -6.58
CA GLU A 160 34.76 -8.99 -6.90
C GLU A 160 34.22 -8.23 -5.68
N GLU A 161 34.21 -8.86 -4.49
CA GLU A 161 33.88 -8.19 -3.23
C GLU A 161 34.89 -7.07 -2.91
N ARG A 162 36.20 -7.28 -3.17
CA ARG A 162 37.22 -6.25 -3.01
C ARG A 162 36.94 -5.03 -3.88
N LEU A 163 36.65 -5.25 -5.17
CA LEU A 163 36.33 -4.19 -6.11
C LEU A 163 35.09 -3.41 -5.69
N THR A 164 34.04 -4.12 -5.26
CA THR A 164 32.81 -3.50 -4.77
C THR A 164 33.07 -2.66 -3.52
N ALA A 165 33.86 -3.16 -2.57
CA ALA A 165 34.24 -2.42 -1.38
C ALA A 165 35.09 -1.18 -1.72
N TYR A 166 35.97 -1.28 -2.72
CA TYR A 166 36.73 -0.16 -3.23
C TYR A 166 35.85 0.92 -3.86
N GLU A 167 34.93 0.53 -4.74
CA GLU A 167 33.95 1.43 -5.36
C GLU A 167 33.08 2.14 -4.32
N MET A 168 32.66 1.44 -3.30
CA MET A 168 31.88 2.00 -2.20
C MET A 168 32.71 3.02 -1.40
N ARG A 169 33.96 2.70 -1.03
CA ARG A 169 34.83 3.62 -0.31
C ARG A 169 35.08 4.89 -1.11
N THR A 170 35.43 4.76 -2.38
CA THR A 170 35.71 5.91 -3.23
C THR A 170 34.47 6.78 -3.50
N ALA A 171 33.28 6.19 -3.60
CA ALA A 171 32.03 6.94 -3.67
C ALA A 171 31.83 7.79 -2.41
N LEU A 172 31.98 7.21 -1.22
CA LEU A 172 31.86 7.93 0.05
C LEU A 172 32.89 9.05 0.20
N GLN A 173 34.13 8.80 -0.25
CA GLN A 173 35.19 9.81 -0.21
C GLN A 173 34.93 10.96 -1.21
N LEU A 174 34.38 10.65 -2.39
CA LEU A 174 33.93 11.67 -3.34
C LEU A 174 32.79 12.51 -2.79
N GLU A 175 31.86 11.93 -2.03
CA GLU A 175 30.81 12.66 -1.31
C GLU A 175 31.39 13.55 -0.21
N GLN A 176 32.48 13.14 0.43
CA GLN A 176 33.21 13.94 1.42
C GLN A 176 34.11 15.03 0.83
N GLY A 177 34.13 15.18 -0.49
CA GLY A 177 34.96 16.19 -1.16
C GLY A 177 36.42 15.84 -1.34
N GLN A 178 36.82 14.60 -1.08
CA GLN A 178 38.22 14.15 -1.17
C GLN A 178 38.64 13.78 -2.59
N HIS A 179 38.18 14.52 -3.60
CA HIS A 179 38.40 14.18 -5.01
C HIS A 179 39.84 14.27 -5.48
N GLY A 180 40.62 15.25 -5.02
CA GLY A 180 42.00 15.43 -5.46
C GLY A 180 42.91 14.22 -5.22
N PRO A 181 43.05 13.72 -3.99
CA PRO A 181 43.84 12.53 -3.68
C PRO A 181 43.41 11.27 -4.40
N LEU A 182 42.11 11.12 -4.73
CA LEU A 182 41.56 9.91 -5.35
C LEU A 182 41.95 9.77 -6.86
N ILE A 183 42.25 10.86 -7.55
CA ILE A 183 42.51 10.82 -9.01
C ILE A 183 43.61 9.80 -9.39
N SER A 184 44.72 9.80 -8.66
CA SER A 184 45.82 8.88 -8.94
C SER A 184 45.48 7.43 -8.64
N GLU A 185 44.77 7.19 -7.56
CA GLU A 185 44.33 5.86 -7.14
C GLU A 185 43.30 5.29 -8.13
N LEU A 186 42.31 6.08 -8.49
CA LEU A 186 41.26 5.70 -9.45
C LEU A 186 41.85 5.50 -10.88
N ALA A 187 42.84 6.31 -11.28
CA ALA A 187 43.51 6.11 -12.56
C ALA A 187 44.27 4.78 -12.65
N ALA A 188 44.92 4.36 -11.57
CA ALA A 188 45.56 3.05 -11.47
C ALA A 188 44.53 1.91 -11.55
N MET A 189 43.41 2.03 -10.83
CA MET A 189 42.34 1.05 -10.87
C MET A 189 41.66 0.93 -12.25
N VAL A 190 41.50 2.03 -12.97
CA VAL A 190 40.97 2.02 -14.36
C VAL A 190 41.94 1.31 -15.31
N GLN A 191 43.25 1.39 -15.09
CA GLN A 191 44.24 0.64 -15.87
C GLN A 191 44.25 -0.85 -15.58
N GLU A 192 44.07 -1.23 -14.28
CA GLU A 192 43.98 -2.62 -13.84
C GLU A 192 42.67 -3.28 -14.26
N HIS A 193 41.55 -2.54 -14.20
CA HIS A 193 40.20 -3.00 -14.52
C HIS A 193 39.56 -2.15 -15.62
N PRO A 194 40.03 -2.18 -16.86
CA PRO A 194 39.61 -1.24 -17.89
C PRO A 194 38.18 -1.37 -18.39
N LEU A 195 37.51 -2.51 -18.12
CA LEU A 195 36.09 -2.75 -18.44
C LEU A 195 35.15 -2.34 -17.32
N ARG A 196 35.67 -1.89 -16.18
CA ARG A 196 34.86 -1.51 -15.01
C ARG A 196 34.40 -0.06 -15.16
N GLU A 197 33.17 0.11 -15.66
CA GLU A 197 32.61 1.44 -15.96
C GLU A 197 32.41 2.28 -14.70
N GLN A 198 32.06 1.66 -13.54
CA GLN A 198 31.84 2.37 -12.29
C GLN A 198 33.09 3.08 -11.77
N VAL A 199 34.24 2.42 -11.79
CA VAL A 199 35.53 3.03 -11.39
C VAL A 199 35.90 4.17 -12.34
N ARG A 200 35.62 4.01 -13.63
CA ARG A 200 35.83 5.05 -14.65
C ARG A 200 34.93 6.27 -14.43
N ALA A 201 33.67 6.04 -14.09
CA ALA A 201 32.74 7.11 -13.75
C ALA A 201 33.21 7.90 -12.51
N GLN A 202 33.71 7.20 -11.49
CA GLN A 202 34.29 7.84 -10.30
C GLN A 202 35.52 8.68 -10.62
N LEU A 203 36.40 8.17 -11.52
CA LEU A 203 37.55 8.93 -11.98
C LEU A 203 37.13 10.20 -12.74
N MET A 204 36.21 10.09 -13.68
CA MET A 204 35.66 11.24 -14.41
C MET A 204 35.06 12.29 -13.44
N LEU A 205 34.32 11.86 -12.47
CA LEU A 205 33.72 12.76 -11.47
C LEU A 205 34.78 13.42 -10.58
N ALA A 206 35.80 12.67 -10.15
CA ALA A 206 36.95 13.20 -9.40
C ALA A 206 37.73 14.26 -10.18
N GLN A 207 38.01 13.98 -11.46
CA GLN A 207 38.71 14.90 -12.37
C GLN A 207 37.89 16.17 -12.62
N TYR A 208 36.59 16.03 -12.90
CA TYR A 208 35.69 17.18 -13.10
C TYR A 208 35.64 18.06 -11.87
N ARG A 209 35.43 17.49 -10.69
CA ARG A 209 35.35 18.22 -9.38
C ARG A 209 36.71 18.87 -9.02
N ALA A 210 37.82 18.34 -9.50
CA ALA A 210 39.16 18.94 -9.37
C ALA A 210 39.44 20.04 -10.42
N GLY A 211 38.44 20.45 -11.22
CA GLY A 211 38.59 21.43 -12.30
C GLY A 211 39.27 20.89 -13.57
N ARG A 212 39.52 19.58 -13.65
CA ARG A 212 40.19 18.92 -14.77
C ARG A 212 39.19 18.37 -15.78
N ARG A 213 38.26 19.21 -16.26
CA ARG A 213 37.17 18.83 -17.18
C ARG A 213 37.66 18.15 -18.46
N ALA A 214 38.74 18.66 -19.06
CA ALA A 214 39.31 18.08 -20.27
C ALA A 214 39.78 16.64 -20.05
N GLU A 215 40.41 16.35 -18.90
CA GLU A 215 40.86 15.02 -18.54
C GLU A 215 39.71 14.04 -18.31
N ALA A 216 38.61 14.52 -17.68
CA ALA A 216 37.40 13.73 -17.48
C ALA A 216 36.80 13.30 -18.83
N LEU A 217 36.70 14.20 -19.79
CA LEU A 217 36.18 13.89 -21.12
C LEU A 217 37.12 12.93 -21.90
N GLU A 218 38.45 13.05 -21.72
CA GLU A 218 39.41 12.11 -22.29
C GLU A 218 39.33 10.73 -21.67
N THR A 219 39.10 10.66 -20.35
CA THR A 219 38.86 9.38 -19.64
C THR A 219 37.63 8.65 -20.19
N PHE A 220 36.58 9.39 -20.57
CA PHE A 220 35.39 8.79 -21.22
C PHE A 220 35.77 8.23 -22.62
N ARG A 221 36.43 9.04 -23.46
CA ARG A 221 36.81 8.61 -24.83
C ARG A 221 37.69 7.36 -24.83
N ALA A 222 38.70 7.36 -23.97
CA ALA A 222 39.58 6.20 -23.80
C ALA A 222 38.82 4.94 -23.36
N GLY A 223 37.84 5.12 -22.45
CA GLY A 223 36.97 4.04 -21.99
C GLY A 223 36.07 3.50 -23.08
N ARG A 224 35.41 4.38 -23.83
CA ARG A 224 34.58 4.00 -24.97
C ARG A 224 35.36 3.24 -26.02
N ASP A 225 36.52 3.76 -26.41
CA ASP A 225 37.38 3.11 -27.42
C ASP A 225 37.87 1.72 -26.98
N HIS A 226 38.07 1.54 -25.65
CA HIS A 226 38.44 0.25 -25.10
C HIS A 226 37.26 -0.73 -25.12
N LEU A 227 36.09 -0.33 -24.65
CA LEU A 227 34.86 -1.16 -24.65
C LEU A 227 34.47 -1.60 -26.05
N VAL A 228 34.47 -0.67 -27.01
CA VAL A 228 34.14 -0.99 -28.40
C VAL A 228 35.18 -1.94 -29.03
N ARG A 229 36.49 -1.78 -28.74
CA ARG A 229 37.55 -2.60 -29.31
C ARG A 229 37.57 -4.02 -28.71
N GLU A 230 37.41 -4.17 -27.40
CA GLU A 230 37.58 -5.46 -26.71
C GLU A 230 36.32 -6.31 -26.74
N ILE A 231 35.15 -5.69 -26.60
CA ILE A 231 33.88 -6.41 -26.46
C ILE A 231 32.76 -5.94 -27.40
N GLY A 232 33.04 -4.93 -28.26
CA GLY A 232 32.11 -4.48 -29.31
C GLY A 232 30.86 -3.75 -28.81
N ILE A 233 30.85 -3.24 -27.57
CA ILE A 233 29.69 -2.51 -27.00
C ILE A 233 30.03 -1.05 -26.71
N GLU A 234 29.01 -0.18 -26.80
CA GLU A 234 29.11 1.19 -26.33
C GLU A 234 29.03 1.24 -24.78
N PRO A 235 29.59 2.30 -24.15
CA PRO A 235 29.44 2.50 -22.70
C PRO A 235 27.99 2.45 -22.24
N GLY A 236 27.77 1.96 -21.04
CA GLY A 236 26.46 1.93 -20.41
C GLY A 236 25.89 3.33 -20.23
N TRP A 237 24.55 3.42 -20.11
CA TRP A 237 23.81 4.69 -20.03
C TRP A 237 24.31 5.62 -18.91
N ALA A 238 24.65 5.07 -17.75
CA ALA A 238 25.12 5.84 -16.60
C ALA A 238 26.44 6.59 -16.89
N LEU A 239 27.39 5.96 -17.60
CA LEU A 239 28.65 6.59 -17.98
C LEU A 239 28.45 7.60 -19.11
N GLN A 240 27.50 7.35 -20.02
CA GLN A 240 27.09 8.31 -21.05
C GLN A 240 26.41 9.53 -20.48
N GLU A 241 25.53 9.34 -19.52
CA GLU A 241 24.84 10.44 -18.81
C GLU A 241 25.82 11.33 -18.05
N LEU A 242 26.75 10.73 -17.30
CA LEU A 242 27.83 11.48 -16.66
C LEU A 242 28.68 12.28 -17.67
N HIS A 243 29.00 11.69 -18.81
CA HIS A 243 29.71 12.38 -19.87
C HIS A 243 28.93 13.59 -20.39
N ASN A 244 27.64 13.43 -20.67
CA ASN A 244 26.76 14.51 -21.12
C ASN A 244 26.61 15.62 -20.05
N ALA A 245 26.47 15.24 -18.80
CA ALA A 245 26.43 16.19 -17.69
C ALA A 245 27.75 16.99 -17.56
N ILE A 246 28.90 16.33 -17.71
CA ILE A 246 30.21 17.03 -17.77
C ILE A 246 30.29 17.97 -18.97
N LEU A 247 29.80 17.56 -20.17
CA LEU A 247 29.73 18.40 -21.36
C LEU A 247 28.81 19.60 -21.22
N ALA A 248 27.70 19.47 -20.48
CA ALA A 248 26.79 20.56 -20.22
C ALA A 248 27.23 21.48 -19.06
N ASP A 249 28.33 21.13 -18.38
CA ASP A 249 28.78 21.80 -17.16
C ASP A 249 27.70 21.82 -16.07
N ASP A 250 27.03 20.67 -15.92
CA ASP A 250 25.87 20.51 -15.05
C ASP A 250 26.23 20.83 -13.58
N PRO A 251 25.57 21.82 -12.95
CA PRO A 251 25.84 22.21 -11.57
C PRO A 251 25.64 21.06 -10.56
N SER A 252 24.86 20.05 -10.91
CA SER A 252 24.63 18.87 -10.05
C SER A 252 25.87 18.03 -9.80
N LEU A 253 26.87 18.11 -10.71
CA LEU A 253 28.16 17.42 -10.57
C LEU A 253 29.11 18.14 -9.62
N ALA A 254 28.94 19.45 -9.42
CA ALA A 254 29.76 20.21 -8.50
C ALA A 254 29.45 19.73 -7.06
N LEU A 255 30.50 19.46 -6.28
CA LEU A 255 30.34 19.51 -4.83
C LEU A 255 29.96 20.95 -4.49
N LEU A 256 28.72 21.16 -4.03
CA LEU A 256 28.44 22.36 -3.26
C LEU A 256 29.49 22.39 -2.14
N PRO A 257 30.29 23.47 -2.02
CA PRO A 257 31.22 23.55 -0.90
C PRO A 257 30.38 23.24 0.36
N HIS A 258 30.89 22.37 1.21
CA HIS A 258 30.47 22.25 2.59
C HIS A 258 30.84 23.57 3.33
N LEU A 259 30.30 24.68 2.87
CA LEU A 259 29.89 25.70 3.80
C LEU A 259 28.83 25.01 4.61
N GLY A 260 29.08 24.76 5.90
CA GLY A 260 28.19 24.14 6.86
C GLY A 260 26.74 24.63 6.82
N ILE A 261 26.15 24.56 5.65
CA ILE A 261 24.74 24.40 5.46
C ILE A 261 24.57 22.91 5.82
N GLN A 262 24.48 22.65 7.11
CA GLN A 262 23.48 21.72 7.58
C GLN A 262 22.37 21.85 6.55
N PHE A 263 22.10 20.82 5.72
CA PHE A 263 20.72 20.56 5.32
C PHE A 263 20.00 20.72 6.63
N GLY A 264 19.31 21.86 6.78
CA GLY A 264 18.64 22.14 8.04
C GLY A 264 17.91 20.89 8.34
N GLU A 265 18.21 20.27 9.47
CA GLU A 265 17.82 18.94 9.93
C GLU A 265 16.74 18.44 9.01
N ALA A 266 16.97 17.39 8.19
CA ALA A 266 16.01 17.03 7.15
C ALA A 266 14.71 16.89 7.91
N VAL A 267 13.88 17.90 7.87
CA VAL A 267 12.71 18.00 8.73
C VAL A 267 11.92 16.79 8.39
N THR A 268 11.97 15.80 9.28
CA THR A 268 11.25 14.57 9.08
C THR A 268 9.81 14.96 8.81
N PRO A 269 9.25 14.70 7.62
CA PRO A 269 7.91 15.16 7.28
C PRO A 269 6.91 14.72 8.35
N ALA A 270 6.20 15.66 8.95
CA ALA A 270 5.14 15.42 9.94
C ALA A 270 3.87 16.13 9.49
N GLN A 271 3.33 15.73 8.34
CA GLN A 271 2.24 16.46 7.66
C GLN A 271 0.85 15.95 8.03
N LEU A 272 0.71 14.99 8.93
CA LEU A 272 -0.62 14.51 9.33
C LEU A 272 -1.43 15.64 9.98
N PRO A 273 -2.66 15.90 9.50
CA PRO A 273 -3.61 16.74 10.22
C PRO A 273 -3.84 16.24 11.66
N PRO A 274 -4.27 17.11 12.59
CA PRO A 274 -4.52 16.72 13.98
C PRO A 274 -5.47 15.52 14.08
N ASP A 275 -5.19 14.59 15.00
CA ASP A 275 -6.13 13.54 15.36
C ASP A 275 -7.36 14.12 16.04
N LEU A 276 -8.53 13.59 15.72
CA LEU A 276 -9.78 14.07 16.31
C LEU A 276 -9.97 13.44 17.69
N PRO A 277 -10.08 14.25 18.75
CA PRO A 277 -10.36 13.75 20.07
C PRO A 277 -11.74 13.05 20.12
N GLY A 278 -11.83 11.96 20.87
CA GLY A 278 -13.08 11.21 21.02
C GLY A 278 -13.39 10.31 19.81
N PHE A 279 -12.37 9.69 19.21
CA PHE A 279 -12.56 8.61 18.24
C PHE A 279 -13.17 7.38 18.92
N ILE A 280 -14.26 6.83 18.34
CA ILE A 280 -15.03 5.74 18.92
C ILE A 280 -15.23 4.62 17.90
N GLY A 281 -15.17 3.39 18.40
CA GLY A 281 -15.47 2.19 17.64
C GLY A 281 -14.42 1.81 16.59
N ARG A 282 -14.89 1.19 15.50
CA ARG A 282 -14.08 0.83 14.33
C ARG A 282 -12.92 -0.13 14.62
N ARG A 283 -13.06 -0.99 15.62
CA ARG A 283 -11.97 -1.90 16.04
C ARG A 283 -11.60 -2.90 14.94
N GLN A 284 -12.60 -3.39 14.19
CA GLN A 284 -12.36 -4.35 13.10
C GLN A 284 -11.61 -3.70 11.95
N GLU A 285 -12.03 -2.51 11.54
CA GLU A 285 -11.40 -1.76 10.47
C GLU A 285 -9.96 -1.35 10.82
N LEU A 286 -9.72 -0.94 12.06
CA LEU A 286 -8.37 -0.66 12.56
C LEU A 286 -7.49 -1.93 12.55
N GLN A 287 -8.02 -3.10 12.91
CA GLN A 287 -7.29 -4.37 12.83
C GLN A 287 -6.92 -4.74 11.39
N ILE A 288 -7.82 -4.50 10.43
CA ILE A 288 -7.53 -4.72 9.01
C ILE A 288 -6.39 -3.81 8.56
N LEU A 289 -6.41 -2.52 8.95
CA LEU A 289 -5.31 -1.59 8.66
C LEU A 289 -4.00 -1.97 9.36
N ASP A 290 -4.06 -2.47 10.61
CA ASP A 290 -2.87 -2.98 11.32
C ASP A 290 -2.25 -4.18 10.58
N GLY A 291 -3.07 -4.98 9.90
CA GLY A 291 -2.64 -6.08 9.04
C GLY A 291 -1.73 -5.65 7.88
N LEU A 292 -1.88 -4.42 7.37
CA LEU A 292 -0.99 -3.85 6.34
C LEU A 292 0.48 -3.84 6.77
N LEU A 293 0.72 -3.61 8.06
CA LEU A 293 2.07 -3.49 8.61
C LEU A 293 2.69 -4.84 8.98
N SER A 294 1.91 -5.91 8.91
CA SER A 294 2.32 -7.28 9.24
C SER A 294 2.52 -8.15 8.00
N ALA A 295 2.02 -7.69 6.84
CA ALA A 295 2.16 -8.41 5.59
C ALA A 295 3.61 -8.30 5.07
N GLU A 296 4.25 -9.42 4.79
CA GLU A 296 5.50 -9.46 4.03
C GLU A 296 5.21 -9.11 2.57
N THR A 297 5.18 -7.83 2.24
CA THR A 297 4.87 -7.33 0.88
C THR A 297 6.06 -7.43 -0.08
N GLY A 298 7.17 -8.05 0.33
CA GLY A 298 8.39 -8.12 -0.48
C GLY A 298 8.94 -6.71 -0.79
N ASN A 299 9.20 -6.43 -2.06
CA ASN A 299 9.72 -5.13 -2.50
C ASN A 299 8.62 -4.09 -2.83
N ALA A 300 7.35 -4.45 -2.82
CA ALA A 300 6.24 -3.52 -3.11
C ALA A 300 5.75 -2.81 -1.85
N PRO A 301 5.30 -1.54 -1.93
CA PRO A 301 4.72 -0.84 -0.79
C PRO A 301 3.41 -1.49 -0.35
N ALA A 302 3.15 -1.48 0.96
CA ALA A 302 1.84 -1.85 1.48
C ALA A 302 0.83 -0.75 1.14
N VAL A 303 -0.28 -1.12 0.48
CA VAL A 303 -1.30 -0.15 0.07
C VAL A 303 -2.64 -0.48 0.72
N GLY A 304 -3.17 0.44 1.52
CA GLY A 304 -4.50 0.38 2.09
C GLY A 304 -5.46 1.36 1.39
N VAL A 305 -6.69 0.92 1.12
CA VAL A 305 -7.73 1.79 0.56
C VAL A 305 -8.94 1.75 1.46
N VAL A 306 -9.29 2.91 2.04
CA VAL A 306 -10.46 3.10 2.91
C VAL A 306 -11.60 3.70 2.09
N MET A 307 -12.68 2.94 1.94
CA MET A 307 -13.82 3.31 1.11
C MET A 307 -15.11 3.40 1.93
N GLY A 308 -16.09 4.14 1.42
CA GLY A 308 -17.42 4.25 2.03
C GLY A 308 -18.12 5.54 1.67
N ALA A 309 -19.39 5.65 2.06
CA ALA A 309 -20.22 6.81 1.81
C ALA A 309 -19.64 8.12 2.36
N ALA A 310 -20.12 9.24 1.85
CA ALA A 310 -19.79 10.55 2.41
C ALA A 310 -20.23 10.67 3.87
N GLY A 311 -19.41 11.31 4.72
CA GLY A 311 -19.73 11.51 6.14
C GLY A 311 -19.57 10.26 7.03
N VAL A 312 -19.12 9.11 6.50
CA VAL A 312 -18.95 7.84 7.24
C VAL A 312 -17.68 7.81 8.11
N GLY A 313 -16.77 8.79 7.94
CA GLY A 313 -15.57 8.92 8.77
C GLY A 313 -14.29 8.31 8.19
N LYS A 314 -14.14 8.20 6.86
CA LYS A 314 -12.94 7.66 6.19
C LYS A 314 -11.67 8.38 6.60
N THR A 315 -11.64 9.70 6.42
CA THR A 315 -10.50 10.57 6.78
C THR A 315 -10.17 10.46 8.26
N VAL A 316 -11.20 10.47 9.11
CA VAL A 316 -11.04 10.38 10.58
C VAL A 316 -10.41 9.05 11.00
N LEU A 317 -10.90 7.92 10.45
CA LEU A 317 -10.30 6.60 10.71
C LEU A 317 -8.85 6.54 10.25
N THR A 318 -8.58 7.02 9.04
CA THR A 318 -7.24 6.98 8.45
C THR A 318 -6.25 7.82 9.24
N LEU A 319 -6.63 9.04 9.63
CA LEU A 319 -5.80 9.91 10.45
C LEU A 319 -5.57 9.32 11.84
N HIS A 320 -6.62 8.82 12.50
CA HIS A 320 -6.48 8.17 13.79
C HIS A 320 -5.52 6.98 13.74
N TRP A 321 -5.66 6.11 12.73
CA TRP A 321 -4.73 5.00 12.52
C TRP A 321 -3.33 5.49 12.21
N ALA A 322 -3.17 6.49 11.32
CA ALA A 322 -1.88 7.05 10.94
C ALA A 322 -1.11 7.61 12.14
N HIS A 323 -1.78 8.36 13.03
CA HIS A 323 -1.17 8.84 14.28
C HIS A 323 -0.75 7.71 15.20
N ARG A 324 -1.55 6.65 15.30
CA ARG A 324 -1.23 5.46 16.12
C ARG A 324 0.04 4.75 15.67
N VAL A 325 0.26 4.66 14.35
CA VAL A 325 1.39 3.93 13.75
C VAL A 325 2.55 4.83 13.32
N ALA A 326 2.46 6.15 13.50
CA ALA A 326 3.46 7.12 13.07
C ALA A 326 4.87 6.78 13.56
N HIS A 327 5.01 6.21 14.79
CA HIS A 327 6.27 5.78 15.37
C HIS A 327 6.97 4.66 14.58
N ARG A 328 6.26 3.92 13.71
CA ARG A 328 6.82 2.88 12.83
C ARG A 328 7.44 3.44 11.55
N PHE A 329 7.23 4.72 11.29
CA PHE A 329 7.71 5.44 10.11
C PHE A 329 8.62 6.61 10.53
N PRO A 330 9.86 6.30 10.99
CA PRO A 330 10.77 7.29 11.54
C PRO A 330 11.23 8.35 10.53
N ASP A 331 11.17 8.03 9.22
CA ASP A 331 11.57 8.95 8.15
C ASP A 331 10.44 9.89 7.72
N GLY A 332 9.26 9.80 8.38
CA GLY A 332 8.22 10.81 8.32
C GLY A 332 6.87 10.35 7.80
N GLN A 333 5.93 11.31 7.79
CA GLN A 333 4.57 11.14 7.31
C GLN A 333 4.23 12.24 6.31
N LEU A 334 3.82 11.86 5.10
CA LEU A 334 3.33 12.72 4.04
C LEU A 334 1.80 12.66 3.99
N PHE A 335 1.17 13.82 3.84
CA PHE A 335 -0.28 13.92 3.71
C PHE A 335 -0.65 14.81 2.51
N ALA A 336 -1.61 14.35 1.71
CA ALA A 336 -2.22 15.16 0.66
C ALA A 336 -3.72 14.93 0.62
N ASP A 337 -4.49 16.01 0.65
CA ASP A 337 -5.88 16.01 0.23
C ASP A 337 -5.92 16.24 -1.28
N LEU A 338 -6.46 15.27 -2.02
CA LEU A 338 -6.52 15.30 -3.48
C LEU A 338 -7.75 16.00 -4.02
N ASN A 339 -8.62 16.52 -3.14
CA ASN A 339 -9.84 17.27 -3.48
C ASN A 339 -10.72 16.56 -4.53
N GLY A 340 -10.70 15.23 -4.58
CA GLY A 340 -11.39 14.46 -5.62
C GLY A 340 -12.91 14.67 -5.64
N TYR A 341 -13.46 15.16 -4.52
CA TYR A 341 -14.89 15.34 -4.29
C TYR A 341 -15.21 16.70 -3.64
N ASP A 342 -14.40 17.72 -3.86
CA ASP A 342 -14.65 19.07 -3.37
C ASP A 342 -15.54 19.83 -4.37
N GLU A 343 -16.55 20.57 -3.87
CA GLU A 343 -17.44 21.40 -4.71
C GLU A 343 -16.77 22.69 -5.20
N HIS A 344 -15.81 23.19 -4.45
CA HIS A 344 -15.22 24.53 -4.63
C HIS A 344 -13.78 24.48 -5.11
N ALA A 345 -13.14 23.29 -5.07
CA ALA A 345 -11.78 23.09 -5.54
C ALA A 345 -11.72 22.04 -6.66
N GLN A 346 -10.88 22.31 -7.66
CA GLN A 346 -10.58 21.29 -8.67
C GLN A 346 -9.78 20.14 -8.06
N PRO A 347 -9.97 18.89 -8.51
CA PRO A 347 -9.12 17.79 -8.11
C PRO A 347 -7.65 18.12 -8.29
N ARG A 348 -6.85 17.86 -7.28
CA ARG A 348 -5.40 18.10 -7.36
C ARG A 348 -4.76 17.13 -8.31
N GLU A 349 -4.03 17.67 -9.28
CA GLU A 349 -3.23 16.87 -10.18
C GLU A 349 -2.03 16.25 -9.45
N PRO A 350 -1.64 15.00 -9.75
CA PRO A 350 -0.48 14.33 -9.14
C PRO A 350 0.82 15.15 -9.27
N HIS A 351 0.96 15.88 -10.34
CA HIS A 351 2.07 16.79 -10.61
C HIS A 351 2.27 17.81 -9.48
N ALA A 352 1.20 18.48 -9.04
CA ALA A 352 1.25 19.48 -7.97
C ALA A 352 1.49 18.83 -6.59
N VAL A 353 0.97 17.63 -6.37
CA VAL A 353 1.18 16.89 -5.12
C VAL A 353 2.64 16.44 -5.00
N LEU A 354 3.22 15.88 -6.07
CA LEU A 354 4.62 15.48 -6.10
C LEU A 354 5.55 16.67 -5.88
N GLU A 355 5.24 17.84 -6.41
CA GLU A 355 6.01 19.05 -6.17
C GLU A 355 6.09 19.38 -4.66
N VAL A 356 4.94 19.35 -3.97
CA VAL A 356 4.88 19.59 -2.51
C VAL A 356 5.64 18.50 -1.75
N PHE A 357 5.48 17.22 -2.14
CA PHE A 357 6.18 16.12 -1.49
C PHE A 357 7.68 16.19 -1.70
N LEU A 358 8.15 16.50 -2.90
CA LEU A 358 9.57 16.65 -3.21
C LEU A 358 10.21 17.80 -2.43
N ARG A 359 9.54 18.96 -2.35
CA ARG A 359 9.98 20.07 -1.49
C ARG A 359 10.09 19.65 -0.02
N THR A 360 9.07 18.97 0.47
CA THR A 360 9.03 18.50 1.87
C THR A 360 10.13 17.47 2.14
N LEU A 361 10.49 16.66 1.14
CA LEU A 361 11.60 15.70 1.23
C LEU A 361 12.98 16.34 1.06
N GLY A 362 13.04 17.69 0.90
CA GLY A 362 14.26 18.47 0.85
C GLY A 362 14.80 18.74 -0.54
N VAL A 363 14.00 18.51 -1.60
CA VAL A 363 14.39 18.84 -2.98
C VAL A 363 14.19 20.35 -3.22
N PRO A 364 15.24 21.09 -3.61
CA PRO A 364 15.12 22.50 -4.02
C PRO A 364 14.22 22.66 -5.26
N ASP A 365 13.51 23.80 -5.33
CA ASP A 365 12.55 24.06 -6.41
C ASP A 365 13.17 23.97 -7.81
N GLU A 366 14.40 24.42 -7.96
CA GLU A 366 15.14 24.40 -9.22
C GLU A 366 15.50 22.98 -9.71
N ARG A 367 15.39 21.99 -8.82
CA ARG A 367 15.70 20.58 -9.11
C ARG A 367 14.46 19.70 -9.25
N ILE A 368 13.28 20.26 -9.08
CA ILE A 368 12.02 19.52 -9.28
C ILE A 368 11.75 19.47 -10.78
N PRO A 369 11.75 18.28 -11.40
CA PRO A 369 11.48 18.16 -12.82
C PRO A 369 10.11 18.73 -13.23
N GLU A 370 10.00 19.23 -14.47
CA GLU A 370 8.72 19.74 -14.97
C GLU A 370 7.76 18.60 -15.32
N GLU A 371 8.27 17.48 -15.82
CA GLU A 371 7.46 16.36 -16.31
C GLU A 371 7.03 15.41 -15.18
N LEU A 372 5.76 14.98 -15.21
CA LEU A 372 5.18 14.08 -14.21
C LEU A 372 5.94 12.74 -14.05
N PRO A 373 6.35 12.04 -15.13
CA PRO A 373 7.09 10.79 -15.01
C PRO A 373 8.43 10.96 -14.28
N GLU A 374 9.13 12.06 -14.53
CA GLU A 374 10.41 12.38 -13.92
C GLU A 374 10.25 12.72 -12.43
N ARG A 375 9.24 13.54 -12.09
CA ARG A 375 8.88 13.81 -10.69
C ARG A 375 8.59 12.53 -9.92
N ALA A 376 7.79 11.63 -10.53
CA ALA A 376 7.46 10.35 -9.91
C ALA A 376 8.69 9.43 -9.76
N ALA A 377 9.62 9.46 -10.70
CA ALA A 377 10.87 8.71 -10.62
C ALA A 377 11.78 9.25 -9.51
N LEU A 378 11.93 10.58 -9.40
CA LEU A 378 12.69 11.24 -8.33
C LEU A 378 12.08 10.93 -6.95
N TYR A 379 10.76 11.04 -6.83
CA TYR A 379 10.03 10.71 -5.60
C TYR A 379 10.27 9.27 -5.16
N ARG A 380 10.14 8.29 -6.08
CA ARG A 380 10.43 6.88 -5.78
C ARG A 380 11.88 6.66 -5.34
N SER A 381 12.83 7.32 -6.00
CA SER A 381 14.25 7.22 -5.65
C SER A 381 14.54 7.77 -4.25
N LEU A 382 13.91 8.87 -3.86
CA LEU A 382 14.05 9.45 -2.52
C LEU A 382 13.44 8.59 -1.42
N LEU A 383 12.39 7.83 -1.73
CA LEU A 383 11.70 6.96 -0.77
C LEU A 383 12.26 5.54 -0.72
N ASP A 384 13.13 5.14 -1.65
CA ASP A 384 13.61 3.76 -1.80
C ASP A 384 14.19 3.17 -0.50
N ARG A 385 14.94 3.98 0.26
CA ARG A 385 15.57 3.57 1.53
C ARG A 385 14.87 4.09 2.78
N ARG A 386 13.78 4.84 2.64
CA ARG A 386 13.05 5.49 3.74
C ARG A 386 11.85 4.68 4.17
N ARG A 387 11.49 4.81 5.44
CA ARG A 387 10.27 4.27 6.03
C ARG A 387 9.29 5.41 6.23
N VAL A 388 8.49 5.69 5.20
CA VAL A 388 7.55 6.81 5.16
C VAL A 388 6.12 6.30 5.06
N LEU A 389 5.22 6.91 5.83
CA LEU A 389 3.78 6.75 5.69
C LEU A 389 3.24 7.84 4.77
N VAL A 390 2.50 7.43 3.73
CA VAL A 390 1.85 8.36 2.80
C VAL A 390 0.34 8.23 2.95
N VAL A 391 -0.32 9.34 3.27
CA VAL A 391 -1.78 9.41 3.39
C VAL A 391 -2.33 10.28 2.27
N LEU A 392 -3.18 9.68 1.43
CA LEU A 392 -3.83 10.33 0.29
C LEU A 392 -5.34 10.40 0.55
N ASP A 393 -5.83 11.57 0.90
CA ASP A 393 -7.25 11.75 1.23
C ASP A 393 -8.06 12.21 0.01
N ASN A 394 -9.34 11.85 -0.03
CA ASN A 394 -10.30 12.24 -1.08
C ASN A 394 -9.87 11.89 -2.51
N VAL A 395 -9.40 10.68 -2.72
CA VAL A 395 -8.98 10.17 -4.03
C VAL A 395 -10.20 9.96 -4.93
N ARG A 396 -10.14 10.46 -6.16
CA ARG A 396 -11.16 10.29 -7.19
C ARG A 396 -10.94 9.06 -8.08
N GLY A 397 -9.69 8.72 -8.38
CA GLY A 397 -9.36 7.62 -9.29
C GLY A 397 -7.91 7.18 -9.24
N LEU A 398 -7.60 6.09 -9.96
CA LEU A 398 -6.25 5.51 -10.06
C LEU A 398 -5.20 6.49 -10.59
N GLU A 399 -5.60 7.31 -11.56
CA GLU A 399 -4.72 8.27 -12.22
C GLU A 399 -4.06 9.23 -11.22
N GLN A 400 -4.77 9.54 -10.11
CA GLN A 400 -4.23 10.35 -9.04
C GLN A 400 -3.24 9.60 -8.14
N ILE A 401 -3.43 8.28 -7.93
CA ILE A 401 -2.63 7.49 -6.97
C ILE A 401 -1.35 6.96 -7.59
N LEU A 402 -1.42 6.41 -8.82
CA LEU A 402 -0.31 5.68 -9.43
C LEU A 402 1.02 6.44 -9.43
N PRO A 403 1.06 7.74 -9.78
CA PRO A 403 2.31 8.51 -9.73
C PRO A 403 2.84 8.75 -8.30
N LEU A 404 1.96 8.67 -7.28
CA LEU A 404 2.25 8.93 -5.87
C LEU A 404 2.66 7.67 -5.09
N LEU A 405 2.67 6.49 -5.74
CA LEU A 405 3.09 5.24 -5.09
C LEU A 405 4.62 5.19 -4.97
N PRO A 406 5.15 4.92 -3.75
CA PRO A 406 6.56 4.61 -3.54
C PRO A 406 6.98 3.34 -4.28
N GLY A 407 8.27 3.20 -4.58
CA GLY A 407 8.84 1.97 -5.17
C GLY A 407 9.29 0.92 -4.15
N SER A 408 9.30 1.24 -2.86
CA SER A 408 9.90 0.42 -1.80
C SER A 408 8.87 -0.20 -0.87
N GLY A 409 9.06 -1.48 -0.52
CA GLY A 409 8.26 -2.19 0.50
C GLY A 409 8.42 -1.67 1.94
N ARG A 410 9.31 -0.70 2.16
CA ARG A 410 9.50 -0.06 3.48
C ARG A 410 8.47 1.03 3.75
N CYS A 411 7.79 1.53 2.70
CA CYS A 411 6.75 2.54 2.79
C CYS A 411 5.36 1.93 2.86
N CYS A 412 4.43 2.68 3.48
CA CYS A 412 3.02 2.33 3.49
C CYS A 412 2.21 3.48 2.92
N VAL A 413 1.23 3.17 2.08
CA VAL A 413 0.30 4.16 1.52
C VAL A 413 -1.10 3.84 1.99
N VAL A 414 -1.82 4.84 2.52
CA VAL A 414 -3.25 4.70 2.81
C VAL A 414 -4.01 5.78 2.06
N ALA A 415 -4.93 5.34 1.22
CA ALA A 415 -5.78 6.22 0.43
C ALA A 415 -7.23 6.18 0.92
N THR A 416 -7.91 7.31 0.94
CA THR A 416 -9.37 7.36 1.17
C THR A 416 -10.09 7.77 -0.11
N GLY A 417 -11.23 7.16 -0.39
CA GLY A 417 -12.00 7.48 -1.58
C GLY A 417 -13.45 6.99 -1.53
N ARG A 418 -14.19 7.29 -2.61
CA ARG A 418 -15.58 6.84 -2.80
C ARG A 418 -15.71 5.77 -3.87
N CYS A 419 -14.69 5.55 -4.71
CA CYS A 419 -14.70 4.55 -5.78
C CYS A 419 -13.83 3.33 -5.43
N GLU A 420 -14.05 2.20 -6.09
CA GLU A 420 -13.30 0.96 -5.91
C GLU A 420 -11.88 0.99 -6.51
N VAL A 421 -11.09 2.01 -6.15
CA VAL A 421 -9.70 2.15 -6.60
C VAL A 421 -8.86 0.90 -6.26
N GLY A 422 -9.18 0.24 -5.16
CA GLY A 422 -8.44 -0.95 -4.72
C GLY A 422 -8.57 -2.16 -5.64
N ARG A 423 -9.69 -2.34 -6.36
CA ARG A 423 -9.85 -3.41 -7.37
C ARG A 423 -8.97 -3.20 -8.59
N LEU A 424 -8.74 -1.96 -8.95
CA LEU A 424 -7.98 -1.58 -10.13
C LEU A 424 -6.46 -1.61 -9.89
N LEU A 425 -6.02 -1.46 -8.65
CA LEU A 425 -4.60 -1.63 -8.26
C LEU A 425 -4.11 -3.09 -8.36
N GLY A 426 -5.01 -4.07 -8.62
CA GLY A 426 -4.83 -5.42 -9.20
C GLY A 426 -3.62 -6.26 -8.80
N GLY A 427 -2.84 -5.84 -7.81
CA GLY A 427 -1.60 -6.48 -7.38
C GLY A 427 -1.69 -7.08 -5.97
N HIS A 428 -0.88 -8.09 -5.72
CA HIS A 428 -0.67 -8.68 -4.41
C HIS A 428 -0.20 -7.59 -3.43
N GLY A 429 -0.98 -7.34 -2.37
CA GLY A 429 -0.63 -6.41 -1.30
C GLY A 429 -1.57 -5.23 -1.09
N THR A 430 -2.66 -5.10 -1.84
CA THR A 430 -3.67 -4.05 -1.60
C THR A 430 -4.75 -4.54 -0.64
N THR A 431 -4.90 -3.86 0.50
CA THR A 431 -5.95 -4.13 1.48
C THR A 431 -7.08 -3.12 1.35
N GLN A 432 -8.32 -3.60 1.26
CA GLN A 432 -9.51 -2.75 1.18
C GLN A 432 -10.27 -2.75 2.50
N VAL A 433 -10.62 -1.57 2.98
CA VAL A 433 -11.45 -1.36 4.16
C VAL A 433 -12.71 -0.63 3.74
N ARG A 434 -13.87 -1.31 3.82
CA ARG A 434 -15.18 -0.71 3.54
C ARG A 434 -15.81 -0.22 4.84
N LEU A 435 -16.06 1.08 4.93
CA LEU A 435 -16.73 1.70 6.06
C LEU A 435 -18.23 1.80 5.82
N GLY A 436 -19.01 1.15 6.68
CA GLY A 436 -20.43 1.38 6.83
C GLY A 436 -20.74 2.44 7.90
N VAL A 437 -21.99 2.65 8.23
CA VAL A 437 -22.39 3.45 9.39
C VAL A 437 -21.94 2.82 10.72
N LEU A 438 -21.95 3.57 11.82
CA LEU A 438 -21.61 3.04 13.15
C LEU A 438 -22.65 2.02 13.62
N ALA A 439 -22.20 1.06 14.42
CA ALA A 439 -23.13 0.22 15.15
C ALA A 439 -23.95 1.07 16.16
N GLU A 440 -25.16 0.63 16.51
CA GLU A 440 -26.04 1.40 17.42
C GLU A 440 -25.35 1.77 18.73
N ARG A 441 -24.57 0.85 19.31
CA ARG A 441 -23.80 1.12 20.54
C ARG A 441 -22.72 2.18 20.34
N GLU A 442 -21.99 2.13 19.24
CA GLU A 442 -20.94 3.09 18.91
C GLU A 442 -21.53 4.48 18.61
N ALA A 443 -22.70 4.54 17.97
CA ALA A 443 -23.43 5.78 17.73
C ALA A 443 -23.88 6.46 19.02
N VAL A 444 -24.40 5.67 20.00
CA VAL A 444 -24.77 6.16 21.33
C VAL A 444 -23.54 6.66 22.09
N GLU A 445 -22.43 5.92 22.06
CA GLU A 445 -21.18 6.30 22.70
C GLU A 445 -20.60 7.59 22.10
N LEU A 446 -20.68 7.73 20.76
CA LEU A 446 -20.25 8.97 20.09
C LEU A 446 -21.11 10.17 20.54
N LEU A 447 -22.41 10.00 20.63
CA LEU A 447 -23.31 11.06 21.11
C LEU A 447 -23.02 11.43 22.58
N ASP A 448 -22.77 10.43 23.43
CA ASP A 448 -22.44 10.65 24.83
C ASP A 448 -21.17 11.48 25.01
N VAL A 449 -20.08 11.05 24.37
CA VAL A 449 -18.80 11.76 24.41
C VAL A 449 -18.89 13.16 23.78
N ALA A 450 -19.60 13.29 22.65
CA ALA A 450 -19.63 14.55 21.91
C ALA A 450 -20.59 15.58 22.50
N ILE A 451 -21.65 15.18 23.22
CA ILE A 451 -22.53 16.09 23.98
C ILE A 451 -21.81 16.54 25.26
N GLY A 452 -21.13 15.62 25.95
CA GLY A 452 -20.21 15.94 27.05
C GLY A 452 -20.83 16.38 28.35
N ASP A 453 -22.14 16.12 28.56
CA ASP A 453 -22.85 16.45 29.79
C ASP A 453 -23.79 15.31 30.26
N SER A 454 -24.64 15.52 31.27
CA SER A 454 -25.49 14.49 31.87
C SER A 454 -26.74 14.14 31.06
N ARG A 455 -27.04 14.87 29.96
CA ARG A 455 -28.26 14.65 29.17
C ARG A 455 -28.36 13.25 28.54
N PRO A 456 -27.29 12.70 27.97
CA PRO A 456 -27.33 11.34 27.44
C PRO A 456 -27.68 10.29 28.49
N ALA A 457 -27.12 10.41 29.68
CA ALA A 457 -27.39 9.49 30.77
C ALA A 457 -28.82 9.64 31.33
N SER A 458 -29.42 10.85 31.27
CA SER A 458 -30.78 11.11 31.73
C SER A 458 -31.85 10.78 30.68
N GLU A 459 -31.51 10.70 29.41
CA GLU A 459 -32.44 10.48 28.29
C GLU A 459 -31.99 9.35 27.36
N PRO A 460 -31.65 8.13 27.83
CA PRO A 460 -31.02 7.09 27.04
C PRO A 460 -31.87 6.63 25.83
N GLU A 461 -33.19 6.56 25.98
CA GLU A 461 -34.10 6.21 24.89
C GLU A 461 -34.07 7.28 23.77
N SER A 462 -34.05 8.57 24.18
CA SER A 462 -33.98 9.67 23.23
C SER A 462 -32.63 9.71 22.48
N VAL A 463 -31.53 9.32 23.13
CA VAL A 463 -30.22 9.21 22.52
C VAL A 463 -30.18 8.08 21.47
N ALA A 464 -30.74 6.92 21.79
CA ALA A 464 -30.87 5.81 20.85
C ALA A 464 -31.72 6.19 19.63
N GLU A 465 -32.87 6.88 19.90
CA GLU A 465 -33.73 7.38 18.81
C GLU A 465 -33.05 8.45 17.97
N LEU A 466 -32.26 9.36 18.58
CA LEU A 466 -31.43 10.34 17.87
C LEU A 466 -30.43 9.65 16.96
N GLY A 467 -29.77 8.60 17.45
CA GLY A 467 -28.86 7.77 16.65
C GLY A 467 -29.53 7.22 15.40
N LYS A 468 -30.73 6.67 15.54
CA LYS A 468 -31.55 6.15 14.42
C LYS A 468 -31.92 7.24 13.42
N LEU A 469 -32.41 8.40 13.90
CA LEU A 469 -32.78 9.52 13.04
C LEU A 469 -31.61 10.15 12.29
N CYS A 470 -30.38 10.01 12.81
CA CYS A 470 -29.13 10.35 12.13
C CYS A 470 -28.64 9.22 11.21
N GLY A 471 -29.35 8.10 11.11
CA GLY A 471 -28.94 6.92 10.32
C GLY A 471 -27.62 6.32 10.78
N HIS A 472 -27.21 6.53 12.04
CA HIS A 472 -25.92 6.16 12.61
C HIS A 472 -24.71 6.69 11.83
N LEU A 473 -24.90 7.73 11.02
CA LEU A 473 -23.85 8.37 10.23
C LEU A 473 -23.01 9.28 11.12
N PRO A 474 -21.68 9.06 11.25
CA PRO A 474 -20.83 9.83 12.17
C PRO A 474 -20.94 11.34 12.02
N LEU A 475 -20.99 11.83 10.77
CA LEU A 475 -21.13 13.28 10.51
C LEU A 475 -22.44 13.82 11.08
N ALA A 476 -23.58 13.17 10.82
CA ALA A 476 -24.87 13.60 11.32
C ALA A 476 -24.97 13.53 12.84
N LEU A 477 -24.36 12.50 13.45
CA LEU A 477 -24.27 12.36 14.91
C LEU A 477 -23.47 13.52 15.52
N ARG A 478 -22.32 13.87 14.95
CA ARG A 478 -21.50 14.98 15.44
C ARG A 478 -22.18 16.33 15.27
N ILE A 479 -22.84 16.58 14.15
CA ILE A 479 -23.65 17.80 13.94
C ILE A 479 -24.72 17.90 15.03
N SER A 480 -25.46 16.81 15.27
CA SER A 480 -26.51 16.76 16.31
C SER A 480 -25.96 17.00 17.70
N ALA A 481 -24.84 16.35 18.04
CA ALA A 481 -24.18 16.50 19.34
C ALA A 481 -23.65 17.94 19.55
N THR A 482 -22.98 18.50 18.54
CA THR A 482 -22.48 19.89 18.56
C THR A 482 -23.63 20.88 18.75
N ARG A 483 -24.77 20.63 18.10
CA ARG A 483 -25.97 21.46 18.24
C ARG A 483 -26.53 21.42 19.65
N LEU A 484 -26.61 20.22 20.27
CA LEU A 484 -26.99 20.06 21.65
C LEU A 484 -25.99 20.72 22.61
N ALA A 485 -24.69 20.55 22.40
CA ALA A 485 -23.66 21.18 23.21
C ALA A 485 -23.74 22.72 23.18
N ARG A 486 -24.01 23.31 22.00
CA ARG A 486 -24.23 24.76 21.82
C ARG A 486 -25.56 25.26 22.45
N LYS A 487 -26.52 24.36 22.73
CA LYS A 487 -27.83 24.70 23.27
C LYS A 487 -28.12 23.92 24.57
N PRO A 488 -27.51 24.31 25.71
CA PRO A 488 -27.67 23.55 26.99
C PRO A 488 -29.10 23.43 27.48
N HIS A 489 -30.00 24.35 27.07
CA HIS A 489 -31.42 24.34 27.43
C HIS A 489 -32.28 23.38 26.59
N TRP A 490 -31.70 22.75 25.56
CA TRP A 490 -32.39 21.75 24.77
C TRP A 490 -32.19 20.35 25.37
N THR A 491 -33.29 19.61 25.51
CA THR A 491 -33.24 18.19 25.82
C THR A 491 -32.96 17.40 24.56
N VAL A 492 -32.42 16.17 24.68
CA VAL A 492 -32.25 15.28 23.55
C VAL A 492 -33.59 14.99 22.89
N LYS A 493 -34.64 14.75 23.70
CA LYS A 493 -36.02 14.55 23.25
C LYS A 493 -36.54 15.71 22.40
N HIS A 494 -36.16 16.96 22.74
CA HIS A 494 -36.56 18.12 21.94
C HIS A 494 -35.96 18.06 20.53
N LEU A 495 -34.69 17.75 20.40
CA LEU A 495 -34.04 17.60 19.08
C LEU A 495 -34.65 16.41 18.31
N VAL A 496 -34.90 15.27 18.96
CA VAL A 496 -35.57 14.11 18.38
C VAL A 496 -36.94 14.51 17.78
N SER A 497 -37.75 15.28 18.52
CA SER A 497 -39.05 15.72 18.02
C SER A 497 -38.97 16.58 16.77
N ARG A 498 -37.93 17.39 16.63
CA ARG A 498 -37.66 18.21 15.41
C ARG A 498 -37.21 17.36 14.23
N LEU A 499 -36.38 16.34 14.47
CA LEU A 499 -35.86 15.44 13.43
C LEU A 499 -36.88 14.39 12.98
N LYS A 500 -37.98 14.18 13.69
CA LYS A 500 -39.07 13.29 13.25
C LYS A 500 -39.77 13.79 11.98
N ASP A 501 -39.80 15.09 11.75
CA ASP A 501 -40.33 15.63 10.51
C ASP A 501 -39.29 15.43 9.34
N HIS A 502 -39.58 14.46 8.49
CA HIS A 502 -38.72 14.14 7.31
C HIS A 502 -38.44 15.37 6.40
N ARG A 503 -39.41 16.31 6.34
CA ARG A 503 -39.26 17.50 5.47
C ARG A 503 -38.25 18.50 6.01
N ARG A 504 -38.05 18.50 7.32
CA ARG A 504 -37.13 19.42 8.02
C ARG A 504 -35.85 18.75 8.49
N ARG A 505 -35.79 17.42 8.46
CA ARG A 505 -34.68 16.66 9.03
C ARG A 505 -33.33 17.05 8.42
N LEU A 506 -33.25 17.14 7.10
CA LEU A 506 -32.02 17.57 6.45
C LEU A 506 -31.66 19.01 6.82
N ASP A 507 -32.62 19.94 6.83
CA ASP A 507 -32.38 21.33 7.25
C ASP A 507 -31.91 21.43 8.70
N GLU A 508 -32.46 20.61 9.58
CA GLU A 508 -32.04 20.53 10.97
C GLU A 508 -30.63 19.92 11.13
N LEU A 509 -30.25 18.98 10.29
CA LEU A 509 -28.92 18.36 10.30
C LEU A 509 -27.88 19.13 9.47
N ASP A 510 -28.29 20.10 8.67
CA ASP A 510 -27.45 20.84 7.73
C ASP A 510 -27.27 22.32 8.13
N ALA A 511 -27.30 22.62 9.42
CA ALA A 511 -27.27 23.99 9.94
C ALA A 511 -26.04 24.81 9.50
N ASP A 512 -24.91 24.12 9.21
CA ASP A 512 -23.64 24.70 8.75
C ASP A 512 -23.31 24.29 7.31
N ASN A 513 -24.25 23.75 6.52
CA ASN A 513 -24.11 23.23 5.13
C ASN A 513 -23.19 22.00 4.96
N ASP A 514 -22.78 21.35 6.03
CA ASP A 514 -21.78 20.27 5.99
C ASP A 514 -22.33 18.96 5.40
N LEU A 515 -23.61 18.64 5.67
CA LEU A 515 -24.17 17.33 5.30
C LEU A 515 -24.50 17.26 3.81
N ARG A 516 -25.19 18.28 3.28
CA ARG A 516 -25.51 18.35 1.83
C ARG A 516 -24.25 18.48 1.00
N THR A 517 -23.32 19.35 1.40
CA THR A 517 -22.00 19.50 0.77
C THR A 517 -21.23 18.20 0.72
N SER A 518 -21.43 17.29 1.69
CA SER A 518 -20.80 15.96 1.67
C SER A 518 -21.43 15.01 0.64
N PHE A 519 -22.74 15.13 0.34
CA PHE A 519 -23.47 14.23 -0.56
C PHE A 519 -23.44 14.71 -2.02
N GLU A 520 -23.56 16.01 -2.23
CA GLU A 520 -23.69 16.65 -3.53
C GLU A 520 -22.61 16.24 -4.55
N PRO A 521 -21.30 16.14 -4.20
CA PRO A 521 -20.27 15.75 -5.16
C PRO A 521 -20.47 14.34 -5.73
N SER A 522 -20.94 13.38 -4.91
CA SER A 522 -21.25 12.03 -5.41
C SER A 522 -22.39 12.04 -6.41
N TYR A 523 -23.42 12.86 -6.16
CA TYR A 523 -24.55 13.01 -7.06
C TYR A 523 -24.17 13.69 -8.40
N ARG A 524 -23.39 14.77 -8.35
CA ARG A 524 -22.96 15.51 -9.57
C ARG A 524 -22.06 14.71 -10.49
N LEU A 525 -21.33 13.75 -9.98
CA LEU A 525 -20.47 12.87 -10.78
C LEU A 525 -21.23 11.76 -11.51
N LEU A 526 -22.51 11.55 -11.18
CA LEU A 526 -23.33 10.54 -11.84
C LEU A 526 -23.61 10.90 -13.30
N ARG A 527 -23.66 9.87 -14.14
CA ARG A 527 -24.19 10.01 -15.49
C ARG A 527 -25.68 10.36 -15.44
N PRO A 528 -26.25 11.02 -16.45
CA PRO A 528 -27.63 11.52 -16.41
C PRO A 528 -28.68 10.47 -16.02
N ASN A 529 -28.57 9.22 -16.53
CA ASN A 529 -29.51 8.15 -16.20
C ASN A 529 -29.35 7.63 -14.76
N ALA A 530 -28.10 7.54 -14.26
CA ALA A 530 -27.85 7.16 -12.88
C ALA A 530 -28.31 8.25 -11.91
N ALA A 531 -28.12 9.53 -12.23
CA ALA A 531 -28.64 10.65 -11.47
C ALA A 531 -30.19 10.65 -11.44
N LEU A 532 -30.83 10.34 -12.58
CA LEU A 532 -32.28 10.18 -12.66
C LEU A 532 -32.77 9.02 -11.76
N LEU A 533 -32.08 7.88 -11.81
CA LEU A 533 -32.40 6.75 -10.92
C LEU A 533 -32.27 7.15 -9.45
N TYR A 534 -31.13 7.76 -9.08
CA TYR A 534 -30.90 8.20 -7.69
C TYR A 534 -32.05 9.08 -7.18
N ARG A 535 -32.45 10.10 -7.94
CA ARG A 535 -33.58 10.97 -7.57
C ARG A 535 -34.87 10.19 -7.33
N ARG A 536 -35.20 9.29 -8.27
CA ARG A 536 -36.45 8.52 -8.22
C ARG A 536 -36.47 7.47 -7.12
N LEU A 537 -35.29 6.96 -6.68
CA LEU A 537 -35.20 6.13 -5.49
C LEU A 537 -35.65 6.88 -4.22
N GLY A 538 -35.54 8.21 -4.19
CA GLY A 538 -36.10 9.07 -3.13
C GLY A 538 -37.63 9.07 -3.02
N LEU A 539 -38.33 8.49 -4.01
CA LEU A 539 -39.79 8.32 -3.98
C LEU A 539 -40.23 7.10 -3.18
N LEU A 540 -39.36 6.14 -2.94
CA LEU A 540 -39.67 4.89 -2.27
C LEU A 540 -39.79 5.11 -0.75
N ASP A 541 -40.83 4.58 -0.12
CA ASP A 541 -40.95 4.58 1.33
C ASP A 541 -40.16 3.43 2.00
N SER A 542 -39.64 2.49 1.21
CA SER A 542 -38.74 1.40 1.67
C SER A 542 -37.31 1.66 1.30
N ALA A 543 -36.41 1.61 2.30
CA ALA A 543 -34.98 1.77 2.09
C ALA A 543 -34.32 0.58 1.39
N ASN A 544 -34.96 -0.60 1.38
CA ASN A 544 -34.48 -1.83 0.76
C ASN A 544 -35.34 -2.21 -0.42
N PHE A 545 -34.73 -2.49 -1.56
CA PHE A 545 -35.46 -2.83 -2.79
C PHE A 545 -34.66 -3.80 -3.66
N GLU A 546 -35.34 -4.44 -4.58
CA GLU A 546 -34.79 -5.35 -5.59
C GLU A 546 -34.56 -4.62 -6.92
N PRO A 547 -33.70 -5.13 -7.85
CA PRO A 547 -33.35 -4.46 -9.11
C PRO A 547 -34.57 -4.05 -9.95
N TRP A 548 -35.63 -4.84 -9.97
CA TRP A 548 -36.82 -4.54 -10.74
C TRP A 548 -37.47 -3.20 -10.38
N VAL A 549 -37.33 -2.77 -9.13
CA VAL A 549 -37.88 -1.46 -8.68
C VAL A 549 -37.19 -0.31 -9.44
N ALA A 550 -35.87 -0.40 -9.62
CA ALA A 550 -35.12 0.57 -10.42
C ALA A 550 -35.55 0.55 -11.90
N ALA A 551 -35.75 -0.65 -12.46
CA ALA A 551 -36.25 -0.81 -13.84
C ALA A 551 -37.64 -0.19 -14.00
N ALA A 552 -38.56 -0.41 -13.08
CA ALA A 552 -39.89 0.18 -13.08
C ALA A 552 -39.85 1.71 -12.89
N LEU A 553 -39.00 2.23 -12.00
CA LEU A 553 -38.84 3.68 -11.81
C LEU A 553 -38.41 4.39 -13.12
N LEU A 554 -37.48 3.78 -13.87
CA LEU A 554 -36.94 4.33 -15.10
C LEU A 554 -37.76 3.97 -16.36
N ASN A 555 -38.63 2.99 -16.27
CA ASN A 555 -39.31 2.36 -17.41
C ASN A 555 -38.33 1.79 -18.45
N THR A 556 -37.39 0.99 -17.95
CA THR A 556 -36.32 0.36 -18.74
C THR A 556 -36.26 -1.16 -18.48
N ASP A 557 -35.40 -1.86 -19.20
CA ASP A 557 -35.13 -3.27 -18.96
C ASP A 557 -34.29 -3.48 -17.69
N LEU A 558 -34.28 -4.71 -17.18
CA LEU A 558 -33.65 -5.08 -15.94
C LEU A 558 -32.12 -4.92 -15.98
N HIS A 559 -31.49 -5.36 -17.08
CA HIS A 559 -30.02 -5.31 -17.19
C HIS A 559 -29.52 -3.86 -17.17
N HIS A 560 -30.18 -2.97 -17.91
CA HIS A 560 -29.81 -1.57 -17.87
C HIS A 560 -30.02 -0.94 -16.49
N ALA A 561 -31.08 -1.36 -15.77
CA ALA A 561 -31.31 -0.90 -14.39
C ALA A 561 -30.23 -1.42 -13.43
N GLU A 562 -29.80 -2.68 -13.58
CA GLU A 562 -28.69 -3.26 -12.79
C GLU A 562 -27.39 -2.51 -13.04
N ASP A 563 -27.04 -2.22 -14.30
CA ASP A 563 -25.86 -1.41 -14.63
C ASP A 563 -25.88 -0.02 -13.96
N LEU A 564 -27.07 0.59 -13.87
CA LEU A 564 -27.22 1.89 -13.21
C LEU A 564 -27.15 1.77 -11.68
N LEU A 565 -27.67 0.68 -11.12
CA LEU A 565 -27.56 0.41 -9.69
C LEU A 565 -26.09 0.18 -9.29
N GLU A 566 -25.33 -0.57 -10.09
CA GLU A 566 -23.90 -0.74 -9.86
C GLU A 566 -23.14 0.60 -9.92
N GLN A 567 -23.49 1.50 -10.85
CA GLN A 567 -22.92 2.86 -10.87
C GLN A 567 -23.21 3.63 -9.58
N LEU A 568 -24.40 3.47 -8.98
CA LEU A 568 -24.72 4.10 -7.70
C LEU A 568 -23.98 3.45 -6.52
N VAL A 569 -23.74 2.14 -6.59
CA VAL A 569 -22.90 1.41 -5.61
C VAL A 569 -21.45 1.89 -5.71
N ASP A 570 -20.92 1.98 -6.92
CA ASP A 570 -19.54 2.49 -7.16
C ASP A 570 -19.37 3.93 -6.65
N ALA A 571 -20.43 4.76 -6.79
CA ALA A 571 -20.46 6.11 -6.23
C ALA A 571 -20.68 6.16 -4.70
N GLN A 572 -20.80 5.00 -4.05
CA GLN A 572 -21.09 4.87 -2.60
C GLN A 572 -22.39 5.57 -2.16
N LEU A 573 -23.37 5.59 -3.05
CA LEU A 573 -24.72 6.11 -2.79
C LEU A 573 -25.70 4.99 -2.46
N LEU A 574 -25.38 3.73 -2.80
CA LEU A 574 -26.14 2.55 -2.46
C LEU A 574 -25.24 1.50 -1.79
N GLU A 575 -25.84 0.72 -0.93
CA GLU A 575 -25.26 -0.48 -0.33
C GLU A 575 -25.89 -1.72 -0.97
N VAL A 576 -25.08 -2.77 -1.18
CA VAL A 576 -25.55 -4.09 -1.65
C VAL A 576 -25.66 -5.03 -0.47
N GLY A 577 -26.82 -5.60 -0.30
CA GLY A 577 -27.07 -6.67 0.67
C GLY A 577 -27.36 -8.01 -0.02
N SER A 578 -27.12 -9.10 0.68
CA SER A 578 -27.53 -10.42 0.20
C SER A 578 -29.04 -10.61 0.41
N GLY A 579 -29.78 -10.76 -0.69
CA GLY A 579 -31.14 -11.24 -0.70
C GLY A 579 -31.20 -12.75 -0.78
N ARG A 580 -32.35 -13.35 -0.48
CA ARG A 580 -32.54 -14.81 -0.57
C ARG A 580 -32.61 -15.29 -2.02
N PHE A 581 -33.17 -14.46 -2.92
CA PHE A 581 -33.45 -14.81 -4.31
C PHE A 581 -32.65 -13.95 -5.29
N THR A 582 -32.48 -12.67 -4.99
CA THR A 582 -31.80 -11.68 -5.84
C THR A 582 -30.95 -10.74 -4.97
N ALA A 583 -30.06 -9.97 -5.56
CA ALA A 583 -29.34 -8.90 -4.88
C ALA A 583 -30.36 -7.87 -4.35
N ARG A 584 -30.10 -7.35 -3.16
CA ARG A 584 -30.91 -6.26 -2.57
C ARG A 584 -30.05 -5.03 -2.43
N TYR A 585 -30.65 -3.90 -2.78
CA TYR A 585 -30.00 -2.60 -2.66
C TYR A 585 -30.63 -1.81 -1.54
N ARG A 586 -29.80 -1.06 -0.84
CA ARG A 586 -30.22 -0.22 0.27
C ARG A 586 -29.74 1.20 0.08
N LEU A 587 -30.67 2.15 0.18
CA LEU A 587 -30.36 3.57 0.23
C LEU A 587 -30.35 4.04 1.69
N HIS A 588 -29.24 4.65 2.12
CA HIS A 588 -29.15 5.21 3.49
C HIS A 588 -30.21 6.30 3.68
N GLU A 589 -30.84 6.38 4.85
CA GLU A 589 -31.99 7.26 5.11
C GLU A 589 -31.71 8.75 4.80
N LEU A 590 -30.51 9.25 5.12
CA LEU A 590 -30.14 10.64 4.82
C LEU A 590 -29.86 10.86 3.33
N LEU A 591 -29.30 9.87 2.62
CA LEU A 591 -29.18 9.91 1.18
C LEU A 591 -30.54 9.82 0.47
N TRP A 592 -31.48 9.06 1.05
CA TRP A 592 -32.86 9.02 0.60
C TRP A 592 -33.53 10.41 0.69
N LEU A 593 -33.35 11.13 1.80
CA LEU A 593 -33.86 12.50 1.95
C LEU A 593 -33.24 13.43 0.90
N HIS A 594 -31.92 13.33 0.66
CA HIS A 594 -31.21 14.11 -0.33
C HIS A 594 -31.71 13.78 -1.78
N ALA A 595 -31.85 12.50 -2.09
CA ALA A 595 -32.40 12.05 -3.39
C ALA A 595 -33.82 12.60 -3.62
N ARG A 596 -34.65 12.58 -2.55
CA ARG A 596 -36.02 13.09 -2.58
C ARG A 596 -36.09 14.61 -2.81
N GLU A 597 -35.22 15.39 -2.15
CA GLU A 597 -35.14 16.83 -2.40
C GLU A 597 -34.80 17.12 -3.87
N HIS A 598 -33.82 16.41 -4.43
CA HIS A 598 -33.45 16.54 -5.86
C HIS A 598 -34.58 16.13 -6.80
N ALA A 599 -35.31 15.05 -6.48
CA ALA A 599 -36.45 14.62 -7.27
C ALA A 599 -37.50 15.74 -7.39
N PHE A 600 -37.90 16.35 -6.26
CA PHE A 600 -38.89 17.42 -6.25
C PHE A 600 -38.39 18.74 -6.83
N ARG A 601 -37.09 18.97 -6.86
CA ARG A 601 -36.46 20.17 -7.44
C ARG A 601 -36.30 20.07 -8.96
N GLU A 602 -35.93 18.88 -9.47
CA GLU A 602 -35.46 18.70 -10.85
C GLU A 602 -36.49 18.00 -11.75
N GLU A 603 -37.52 17.33 -11.20
CA GLU A 603 -38.54 16.63 -11.97
C GLU A 603 -39.94 17.21 -11.74
N THR A 604 -40.78 17.12 -12.76
CA THR A 604 -42.19 17.55 -12.67
C THR A 604 -43.01 16.56 -11.84
N ARG A 605 -44.06 17.06 -11.20
CA ARG A 605 -45.01 16.21 -10.42
C ARG A 605 -45.59 15.07 -11.27
N THR A 606 -45.82 15.31 -12.57
CA THR A 606 -46.33 14.29 -13.48
C THR A 606 -45.33 13.16 -13.70
N GLN A 607 -44.03 13.48 -13.88
CA GLN A 607 -42.98 12.49 -14.04
C GLN A 607 -42.81 11.65 -12.78
N LEU A 608 -42.77 12.30 -11.62
CA LEU A 608 -42.66 11.61 -10.32
C LEU A 608 -43.83 10.68 -10.07
N ARG A 609 -45.06 11.18 -10.34
CA ARG A 609 -46.29 10.38 -10.20
C ARG A 609 -46.27 9.17 -11.10
N ALA A 610 -45.93 9.32 -12.37
CA ALA A 610 -45.87 8.22 -13.32
C ALA A 610 -44.81 7.17 -12.94
N ALA A 611 -43.66 7.59 -12.37
CA ALA A 611 -42.64 6.68 -11.86
C ALA A 611 -43.17 5.86 -10.64
N SER A 612 -43.82 6.54 -9.69
CA SER A 612 -44.45 5.88 -8.53
C SER A 612 -45.55 4.89 -8.95
N GLU A 613 -46.41 5.29 -9.89
CA GLU A 613 -47.50 4.43 -10.40
C GLU A 613 -46.95 3.14 -11.04
N ARG A 614 -45.84 3.19 -11.80
CA ARG A 614 -45.20 1.98 -12.34
C ARG A 614 -44.72 1.02 -11.27
N VAL A 615 -44.01 1.54 -10.26
CA VAL A 615 -43.50 0.70 -9.15
C VAL A 615 -44.65 0.09 -8.35
N LEU A 616 -45.66 0.89 -8.03
CA LEU A 616 -46.83 0.42 -7.29
C LEU A 616 -47.63 -0.62 -8.08
N SER A 617 -47.84 -0.40 -9.39
CA SER A 617 -48.47 -1.41 -10.25
C SER A 617 -47.62 -2.72 -10.30
N GLY A 618 -46.30 -2.60 -10.32
CA GLY A 618 -45.37 -3.73 -10.25
C GLY A 618 -45.52 -4.52 -8.94
N TRP A 619 -45.54 -3.84 -7.81
CA TRP A 619 -45.77 -4.49 -6.49
C TRP A 619 -47.10 -5.24 -6.46
N LEU A 620 -48.18 -4.62 -6.95
CA LEU A 620 -49.51 -5.23 -7.00
C LEU A 620 -49.52 -6.49 -7.89
N ALA A 621 -48.93 -6.39 -9.10
CA ALA A 621 -48.85 -7.49 -10.01
C ALA A 621 -48.03 -8.68 -9.48
N LEU A 622 -46.86 -8.39 -8.85
CA LEU A 622 -46.04 -9.41 -8.20
C LEU A 622 -46.76 -10.11 -7.02
N THR A 623 -47.42 -9.31 -6.19
CA THR A 623 -48.20 -9.85 -5.05
C THR A 623 -49.31 -10.73 -5.52
N ALA A 624 -50.01 -10.36 -6.58
CA ALA A 624 -51.06 -11.17 -7.19
C ALA A 624 -50.52 -12.46 -7.81
N GLU A 625 -49.43 -12.39 -8.55
CA GLU A 625 -48.79 -13.55 -9.17
C GLU A 625 -48.24 -14.52 -8.12
N ALA A 626 -47.59 -14.00 -7.07
CA ALA A 626 -47.11 -14.80 -5.96
C ALA A 626 -48.25 -15.55 -5.26
N HIS A 627 -49.34 -14.85 -4.99
CA HIS A 627 -50.54 -15.47 -4.42
C HIS A 627 -51.13 -16.55 -5.33
N ARG A 628 -51.27 -16.27 -6.64
CA ARG A 628 -51.75 -17.24 -7.61
C ARG A 628 -50.87 -18.51 -7.64
N ARG A 629 -49.56 -18.37 -7.56
CA ARG A 629 -48.62 -19.51 -7.51
C ARG A 629 -48.68 -20.29 -6.22
N ASP A 630 -48.96 -19.63 -5.09
CA ASP A 630 -49.06 -20.28 -3.76
C ASP A 630 -50.38 -21.07 -3.58
N VAL A 631 -51.51 -20.53 -4.03
CA VAL A 631 -52.86 -21.09 -3.75
C VAL A 631 -53.39 -21.89 -4.97
N GLY A 632 -52.81 -21.72 -6.19
CA GLY A 632 -53.29 -22.31 -7.46
C GLY A 632 -54.42 -21.47 -8.07
N ASP A 633 -54.77 -21.79 -9.34
CA ASP A 633 -55.70 -21.02 -10.20
C ASP A 633 -57.21 -21.00 -9.75
N ALA A 634 -57.51 -21.43 -8.54
CA ALA A 634 -58.87 -21.66 -8.11
C ALA A 634 -59.71 -20.41 -7.83
N GLN A 635 -59.14 -19.20 -7.78
CA GLN A 635 -59.92 -17.95 -7.67
C GLN A 635 -59.20 -16.78 -8.38
N PRO A 636 -59.84 -16.07 -9.32
CA PRO A 636 -59.37 -14.78 -9.85
C PRO A 636 -59.54 -13.74 -8.74
N VAL A 637 -58.40 -13.39 -8.10
CA VAL A 637 -58.42 -12.49 -6.92
C VAL A 637 -58.24 -11.06 -7.30
N LEU A 638 -57.90 -10.76 -8.55
CA LEU A 638 -57.64 -9.39 -8.98
C LEU A 638 -58.31 -9.06 -10.32
N ALA A 639 -59.03 -7.97 -10.31
CA ALA A 639 -59.40 -7.29 -11.51
C ALA A 639 -58.15 -6.94 -12.34
N ASP A 640 -58.20 -7.10 -13.64
CA ASP A 640 -57.22 -6.84 -14.65
C ASP A 640 -56.42 -5.53 -14.46
N VAL A 641 -55.45 -5.55 -13.54
CA VAL A 641 -54.47 -4.48 -13.43
C VAL A 641 -53.26 -4.95 -14.24
N SER A 642 -53.26 -4.62 -15.52
CA SER A 642 -52.06 -4.80 -16.34
C SER A 642 -50.92 -3.99 -15.73
N PRO A 643 -49.78 -4.62 -15.43
CA PRO A 643 -48.63 -3.87 -14.90
C PRO A 643 -48.21 -2.82 -15.92
N LEU A 644 -47.96 -1.59 -15.46
CA LEU A 644 -47.48 -0.51 -16.31
C LEU A 644 -46.03 -0.68 -16.73
N TRP A 645 -45.39 -1.77 -16.26
CA TRP A 645 -44.05 -2.20 -16.60
C TRP A 645 -44.01 -3.71 -16.84
N HIS A 646 -43.27 -4.17 -17.84
CA HIS A 646 -43.25 -5.56 -18.24
C HIS A 646 -42.12 -6.33 -17.62
N TRP A 647 -42.45 -7.47 -17.02
CA TRP A 647 -41.55 -8.39 -16.35
C TRP A 647 -40.84 -9.29 -17.36
N ASP A 648 -39.53 -9.51 -17.16
CA ASP A 648 -38.85 -10.65 -17.75
C ASP A 648 -39.36 -11.92 -17.10
N ARG A 649 -39.71 -12.94 -17.94
CA ARG A 649 -40.32 -14.18 -17.44
C ARG A 649 -39.36 -15.02 -16.63
N ASP A 650 -38.10 -15.06 -17.01
CA ASP A 650 -37.10 -15.86 -16.32
C ASP A 650 -36.78 -15.24 -14.95
N TYR A 651 -36.62 -13.93 -14.89
CA TYR A 651 -36.49 -13.20 -13.63
C TYR A 651 -37.71 -13.38 -12.70
N LEU A 652 -38.92 -13.30 -13.22
CA LEU A 652 -40.14 -13.52 -12.47
C LEU A 652 -40.22 -14.95 -11.92
N ASN A 653 -39.77 -15.94 -12.66
CA ASN A 653 -39.75 -17.33 -12.23
C ASN A 653 -38.70 -17.57 -11.15
N GLU A 654 -37.56 -16.93 -11.23
CA GLU A 654 -36.51 -17.00 -10.20
C GLU A 654 -36.98 -16.30 -8.92
N LEU A 655 -37.49 -15.09 -9.03
CA LEU A 655 -37.98 -14.27 -7.91
C LEU A 655 -39.08 -14.98 -7.13
N LEU A 656 -40.05 -15.55 -7.85
CA LEU A 656 -41.21 -16.24 -7.27
C LEU A 656 -41.02 -17.77 -7.27
N ARG A 657 -39.82 -18.27 -7.14
CA ARG A 657 -39.53 -19.71 -7.02
C ARG A 657 -40.14 -20.32 -5.77
N GLU A 658 -40.19 -19.57 -4.67
CA GLU A 658 -40.86 -19.91 -3.42
C GLU A 658 -41.86 -18.80 -3.06
N PRO A 659 -43.09 -18.79 -3.66
CA PRO A 659 -43.99 -17.65 -3.60
C PRO A 659 -44.37 -17.24 -2.18
N ARG A 660 -44.64 -18.22 -1.31
CA ARG A 660 -45.00 -17.98 0.09
C ARG A 660 -43.87 -17.34 0.89
N ALA A 661 -42.64 -17.83 0.71
CA ALA A 661 -41.48 -17.24 1.38
C ALA A 661 -41.21 -15.81 0.91
N TRP A 662 -41.41 -15.52 -0.39
CA TRP A 662 -41.31 -14.18 -0.95
C TRP A 662 -42.39 -13.26 -0.36
N LEU A 663 -43.66 -13.68 -0.28
CA LEU A 663 -44.72 -12.90 0.33
C LEU A 663 -44.46 -12.57 1.81
N GLU A 664 -43.93 -13.51 2.56
CA GLU A 664 -43.56 -13.28 3.96
C GLU A 664 -42.37 -12.30 4.08
N GLN A 665 -41.36 -12.43 3.22
CA GLN A 665 -40.19 -11.53 3.19
C GLN A 665 -40.60 -10.11 2.80
N GLU A 666 -41.43 -9.93 1.76
CA GLU A 666 -41.82 -8.65 1.21
C GLU A 666 -43.06 -8.03 1.85
N ARG A 667 -43.61 -8.65 2.89
CA ARG A 667 -44.82 -8.18 3.59
C ARG A 667 -44.77 -6.70 3.95
N ALA A 668 -43.64 -6.23 4.53
CA ALA A 668 -43.49 -4.83 4.91
C ALA A 668 -43.46 -3.90 3.70
N SER A 669 -42.79 -4.31 2.61
CA SER A 669 -42.69 -3.56 1.35
C SER A 669 -44.06 -3.47 0.65
N ILE A 670 -44.84 -4.56 0.65
CA ILE A 670 -46.21 -4.62 0.10
C ILE A 670 -47.13 -3.69 0.85
N VAL A 671 -47.08 -3.69 2.19
CA VAL A 671 -47.88 -2.79 3.03
C VAL A 671 -47.45 -1.32 2.82
N ALA A 672 -46.18 -1.04 2.71
CA ALA A 672 -45.68 0.30 2.40
C ALA A 672 -46.14 0.78 1.01
N ALA A 673 -46.13 -0.09 0.01
CA ALA A 673 -46.65 0.22 -1.34
C ALA A 673 -48.17 0.52 -1.33
N MET A 674 -48.93 -0.24 -0.55
CA MET A 674 -50.36 0.05 -0.36
C MET A 674 -50.58 1.43 0.26
N ASN A 675 -49.88 1.76 1.36
CA ASN A 675 -50.00 3.04 2.03
C ASN A 675 -49.63 4.20 1.10
N GLU A 676 -48.60 4.01 0.29
CA GLU A 676 -48.17 5.01 -0.72
C GLU A 676 -49.21 5.21 -1.80
N ALA A 677 -49.86 4.14 -2.31
CA ALA A 677 -50.93 4.23 -3.27
C ALA A 677 -52.11 5.05 -2.75
N VAL A 678 -52.45 4.86 -1.46
CA VAL A 678 -53.48 5.65 -0.76
C VAL A 678 -53.07 7.13 -0.62
N ARG A 679 -51.84 7.38 -0.19
CA ARG A 679 -51.26 8.72 0.00
C ARG A 679 -51.23 9.53 -1.28
N LEU A 680 -50.91 8.89 -2.42
CA LEU A 680 -50.88 9.49 -3.75
C LEU A 680 -52.25 9.59 -4.40
N GLN A 681 -53.29 9.16 -3.71
CA GLN A 681 -54.69 9.17 -4.20
C GLN A 681 -54.83 8.44 -5.55
N LEU A 682 -54.24 7.28 -5.69
CA LEU A 682 -54.27 6.43 -6.87
C LEU A 682 -55.50 5.49 -6.76
N GLY A 683 -56.71 6.00 -6.86
CA GLY A 683 -57.98 5.37 -6.49
C GLY A 683 -58.12 3.89 -6.88
N ASN A 684 -57.91 3.50 -8.15
CA ASN A 684 -58.02 2.11 -8.57
C ASN A 684 -56.89 1.22 -7.96
N LEU A 685 -55.65 1.70 -7.99
CA LEU A 685 -54.49 0.97 -7.39
C LEU A 685 -54.63 0.78 -5.88
N ALA A 686 -55.01 1.85 -5.19
CA ALA A 686 -55.23 1.80 -3.73
C ALA A 686 -56.35 0.80 -3.38
N SER A 687 -57.45 0.78 -4.10
CA SER A 687 -58.59 -0.15 -3.89
C SER A 687 -58.15 -1.60 -4.13
N CYS A 688 -57.39 -1.86 -5.22
CA CYS A 688 -56.87 -3.19 -5.53
C CYS A 688 -55.87 -3.67 -4.47
N PHE A 689 -54.98 -2.80 -4.02
CA PHE A 689 -54.03 -3.13 -2.94
C PHE A 689 -54.74 -3.48 -1.63
N THR A 690 -55.67 -2.65 -1.20
CA THR A 690 -56.45 -2.88 0.04
C THR A 690 -57.14 -4.21 0.01
N HIS A 691 -57.75 -4.56 -1.14
CA HIS A 691 -58.41 -5.87 -1.31
C HIS A 691 -57.43 -7.03 -1.27
N THR A 692 -56.25 -6.91 -1.94
CA THR A 692 -55.27 -7.96 -2.03
C THR A 692 -54.58 -8.18 -0.68
N VAL A 693 -54.15 -7.13 -0.03
CA VAL A 693 -53.44 -7.18 1.28
C VAL A 693 -54.36 -7.70 2.38
N GLY A 694 -55.64 -7.26 2.35
CA GLY A 694 -56.65 -7.74 3.32
C GLY A 694 -56.94 -9.25 3.21
N LYS A 695 -56.80 -9.83 2.01
CA LYS A 695 -56.91 -11.30 1.83
C LYS A 695 -55.66 -12.06 2.20
N LEU A 696 -54.50 -11.53 1.91
CA LEU A 696 -53.21 -12.18 2.13
C LEU A 696 -52.77 -12.15 3.61
N PHE A 697 -53.09 -11.10 4.32
CA PHE A 697 -52.65 -10.87 5.69
C PHE A 697 -53.85 -10.59 6.63
N PRO A 698 -54.77 -11.56 6.85
CA PRO A 698 -55.92 -11.39 7.71
C PRO A 698 -55.45 -11.17 9.17
N GLY A 699 -55.81 -10.04 9.78
CA GLY A 699 -55.49 -9.72 11.16
C GLY A 699 -54.63 -8.48 11.39
N GLN A 700 -54.21 -7.79 10.33
CA GLN A 700 -53.69 -6.43 10.46
C GLN A 700 -54.80 -5.45 10.09
N ASP A 701 -55.08 -4.53 11.03
CA ASP A 701 -56.09 -3.52 10.86
C ASP A 701 -55.94 -2.68 9.61
N ALA A 702 -56.49 -3.16 8.49
CA ALA A 702 -56.80 -2.34 7.34
C ALA A 702 -57.85 -1.24 7.72
N MET A 703 -58.31 -1.24 8.97
CA MET A 703 -59.38 -0.37 9.48
C MET A 703 -58.89 0.89 10.21
N CYS A 704 -57.56 1.10 10.39
CA CYS A 704 -57.04 2.32 11.02
C CYS A 704 -56.62 3.44 10.06
N LEU A 705 -56.83 3.29 8.74
CA LEU A 705 -56.41 4.25 7.72
C LEU A 705 -57.49 4.66 6.71
N LEU A 706 -58.78 4.50 7.08
CA LEU A 706 -59.89 5.21 6.47
C LEU A 706 -60.25 6.44 7.38
#